data_7f1d26e874828eca0aa8deb8f4731df9
#
_entry.id   7f1d26e874828eca0aa8deb8f4731df9
#
_cell.length_a   1.000
_cell.length_b   1.000
_cell.length_c   1.000
_cell.angle_alpha   90.00
_cell.angle_beta   90.00
_cell.angle_gamma   90.00
#
_symmetry.space_group_name_H-M   'P 1'
#
loop_
_entity.id
_entity.type
_entity.pdbx_description
1 polymer ?
#
loop_
_entity_poly.entity_id
_entity_poly.type
_entity_poly.pdbx_seq_one_letter_code
_entity_poly.pdbx_strand_id
1 'polypeptide(L)'
;MDKGLTAGEEVVRTKRAIAQALLVVLAMTLAVLAWTESAAHAASPTKTEWGYVTMPDGAKLRYTLWLPAGTGPFPTLMSYDGYSTGTDPSRANPTFTADMLGKGYAILGVNLRGSGCSDGTWQLFNTQQGRDGANVIEWAAKQPWSNGRVAMFSYSYGGIMQLWVAAQRPKNLVAIGPGNPVTDTYRDIGFPGGIENDVFPPEWGASLNADWSIAQRNAVEQGDTYCAQNTAKHLSANNLNTLAIQMSQHLFLDQWHHDHSVINWTKNIDVPVFAVQSWQDEETGSHGESDYLGQLNPNKVWLIQTNGHHEMFETSTRLIHLEEDYYDYELKGVHNEFATMPHVQIWNETTAGADPAPRSITYVKRLPVKVDEADIPLGPHGLRGSSGSAETTSYSYPVPSPAVVDGSGAYPTLPGQTNTWTSFPDPTIGRAIFTTPPLSKTITTYGPGSADLWVSTTASDVDVQVTVTEVRPDGQEMYIGRGWLRASDRALNPARSTDLTPWHPYTQAANKPMPAGKPQLLRVDMFPFSHTFRAGSSIRIYVEMPSITGLWGFNDVMTPQTVTIYHDARYPSRLVLGLLPHASYLPTLPACGTVHSEPCRTNPVPQPSGHIDIKPAPIRHSSISRRRTGSTRRSHVHRQADKPSRQTSTSSRQARKRRKS
;
A
#
# COMPACT_ATOMS: atom_id res chain seq x y z
N MET A 1 -9.29 16.42 38.30
CA MET A 1 -10.16 17.59 38.00
C MET A 1 -10.06 17.81 36.52
N ASP A 2 -10.99 17.21 35.85
CA ASP A 2 -11.13 17.24 34.40
C ASP A 2 -11.60 18.63 33.98
N LYS A 3 -10.75 19.41 33.31
CA LYS A 3 -11.16 20.65 32.68
C LYS A 3 -11.58 20.32 31.25
N GLY A 4 -12.86 19.98 31.10
CA GLY A 4 -13.47 19.91 29.79
C GLY A 4 -13.25 21.22 29.03
N LEU A 5 -12.95 21.09 27.75
CA LEU A 5 -12.81 22.20 26.82
C LEU A 5 -14.05 23.09 26.90
N THR A 6 -13.89 24.40 26.86
CA THR A 6 -15.02 25.31 26.88
C THR A 6 -15.81 25.20 25.56
N ALA A 7 -17.13 25.37 25.60
CA ALA A 7 -17.98 25.32 24.40
C ALA A 7 -17.52 26.25 23.25
N GLY A 8 -16.71 27.28 23.55
CA GLY A 8 -16.08 28.15 22.58
C GLY A 8 -14.91 27.51 21.82
N GLU A 9 -14.13 26.65 22.52
CA GLU A 9 -12.98 25.95 21.91
C GLU A 9 -13.44 24.80 21.02
N GLU A 10 -14.51 24.12 21.40
CA GLU A 10 -15.15 23.09 20.59
C GLU A 10 -15.74 23.64 19.28
N VAL A 11 -16.40 24.80 19.36
CA VAL A 11 -16.95 25.50 18.17
C VAL A 11 -15.84 26.00 17.24
N VAL A 12 -14.71 26.43 17.78
CA VAL A 12 -13.55 26.88 16.98
C VAL A 12 -12.88 25.67 16.29
N ARG A 13 -12.77 24.54 17.00
CA ARG A 13 -12.20 23.30 16.46
C ARG A 13 -13.08 22.73 15.34
N THR A 14 -14.40 22.69 15.55
CA THR A 14 -15.37 22.24 14.54
C THR A 14 -15.37 23.15 13.30
N LYS A 15 -15.31 24.48 13.48
CA LYS A 15 -15.24 25.42 12.36
C LYS A 15 -13.92 25.31 11.59
N ARG A 16 -12.81 25.03 12.25
CA ARG A 16 -11.51 24.77 11.56
C ARG A 16 -11.55 23.48 10.77
N ALA A 17 -12.07 22.40 11.32
CA ALA A 17 -12.21 21.12 10.62
C ALA A 17 -13.13 21.24 9.39
N ILE A 18 -14.25 21.94 9.51
CA ILE A 18 -15.17 22.19 8.38
C ILE A 18 -14.50 23.08 7.31
N ALA A 19 -13.73 24.10 7.71
CA ALA A 19 -13.02 24.95 6.77
C ALA A 19 -11.88 24.21 6.06
N GLN A 20 -11.19 23.32 6.73
CA GLN A 20 -10.17 22.45 6.13
C GLN A 20 -10.79 21.46 5.14
N ALA A 21 -11.86 20.78 5.50
CA ALA A 21 -12.58 19.88 4.60
C ALA A 21 -13.11 20.60 3.34
N LEU A 22 -13.63 21.82 3.49
CA LEU A 22 -14.08 22.62 2.35
C LEU A 22 -12.93 23.08 1.44
N LEU A 23 -11.75 23.33 1.97
CA LEU A 23 -10.59 23.74 1.19
C LEU A 23 -9.94 22.57 0.43
N VAL A 24 -9.93 21.36 1.00
CA VAL A 24 -9.49 20.13 0.31
C VAL A 24 -10.43 19.81 -0.84
N VAL A 25 -11.73 19.85 -0.61
CA VAL A 25 -12.73 19.68 -1.67
C VAL A 25 -12.57 20.73 -2.77
N LEU A 26 -12.26 21.98 -2.43
CA LEU A 26 -12.03 23.05 -3.42
C LEU A 26 -10.72 22.85 -4.18
N ALA A 27 -9.66 22.35 -3.54
CA ALA A 27 -8.38 22.04 -4.20
C ALA A 27 -8.51 20.84 -5.15
N MET A 28 -9.23 19.79 -4.74
CA MET A 28 -9.52 18.63 -5.60
C MET A 28 -10.42 19.04 -6.79
N THR A 29 -11.38 19.94 -6.60
CA THR A 29 -12.21 20.45 -7.72
C THR A 29 -11.43 21.38 -8.65
N LEU A 30 -10.44 22.12 -8.16
CA LEU A 30 -9.60 22.98 -9.02
C LEU A 30 -8.56 22.17 -9.80
N ALA A 31 -8.03 21.08 -9.25
CA ALA A 31 -7.17 20.14 -9.97
C ALA A 31 -7.94 19.49 -11.13
N VAL A 32 -9.18 19.06 -10.92
CA VAL A 32 -10.06 18.54 -11.98
C VAL A 32 -10.33 19.56 -13.09
N LEU A 33 -10.38 20.86 -12.77
CA LEU A 33 -10.62 21.93 -13.76
C LEU A 33 -9.37 22.33 -14.56
N ALA A 34 -8.15 22.05 -14.06
CA ALA A 34 -6.90 22.36 -14.78
C ALA A 34 -6.55 21.34 -15.88
N TRP A 35 -7.26 20.22 -15.95
CA TRP A 35 -6.99 19.12 -16.89
C TRP A 35 -7.65 19.27 -18.27
N THR A 36 -8.30 20.38 -18.57
CA THR A 36 -9.07 20.55 -19.82
C THR A 36 -8.25 21.05 -21.03
N GLU A 37 -6.94 21.25 -20.95
CA GLU A 37 -6.18 21.89 -22.02
C GLU A 37 -5.15 21.02 -22.76
N SER A 38 -5.10 19.70 -22.57
CA SER A 38 -4.13 18.86 -23.31
C SER A 38 -4.75 17.68 -24.06
N ALA A 39 -5.81 17.91 -24.80
CA ALA A 39 -6.42 16.91 -25.67
C ALA A 39 -5.95 17.07 -27.11
N ALA A 40 -4.70 16.66 -27.39
CA ALA A 40 -4.24 16.45 -28.76
C ALA A 40 -4.51 15.00 -29.19
N HIS A 41 -5.56 14.78 -30.01
CA HIS A 41 -5.84 13.57 -30.81
C HIS A 41 -6.18 12.26 -30.07
N ALA A 42 -6.88 12.34 -28.94
CA ALA A 42 -7.47 11.15 -28.34
C ALA A 42 -8.58 10.56 -29.25
N ALA A 43 -8.56 9.24 -29.47
CA ALA A 43 -9.61 8.58 -30.23
C ALA A 43 -10.93 8.67 -29.46
N SER A 44 -11.96 9.24 -30.11
CA SER A 44 -13.31 9.28 -29.53
C SER A 44 -14.07 7.99 -29.84
N PRO A 45 -14.97 7.54 -28.95
CA PRO A 45 -15.79 6.37 -29.20
C PRO A 45 -16.68 6.61 -30.43
N THR A 46 -16.80 5.61 -31.30
CA THR A 46 -17.73 5.67 -32.43
C THR A 46 -19.17 5.45 -32.01
N LYS A 47 -19.35 4.79 -30.88
CA LYS A 47 -20.67 4.56 -30.25
C LYS A 47 -20.51 4.51 -28.74
N THR A 48 -21.37 5.26 -28.05
CA THR A 48 -21.52 5.19 -26.59
C THR A 48 -22.86 4.55 -26.24
N GLU A 49 -22.82 3.54 -25.39
CA GLU A 49 -24.00 2.90 -24.82
C GLU A 49 -23.93 2.95 -23.29
N TRP A 50 -25.08 2.99 -22.63
CA TRP A 50 -25.15 2.89 -21.19
C TRP A 50 -26.37 2.08 -20.77
N GLY A 51 -26.35 1.59 -19.53
CA GLY A 51 -27.44 0.82 -18.97
C GLY A 51 -27.11 0.24 -17.62
N TYR A 52 -27.78 -0.84 -17.28
CA TYR A 52 -27.64 -1.54 -16.00
C TYR A 52 -27.45 -3.02 -16.20
N VAL A 53 -26.43 -3.59 -15.57
CA VAL A 53 -26.26 -5.03 -15.45
C VAL A 53 -27.00 -5.50 -14.21
N THR A 54 -27.96 -6.42 -14.37
CA THR A 54 -28.72 -6.99 -13.24
C THR A 54 -27.95 -8.15 -12.61
N MET A 55 -27.66 -8.02 -11.33
CA MET A 55 -27.02 -9.06 -10.53
C MET A 55 -27.99 -10.19 -10.16
N PRO A 56 -27.51 -11.38 -9.75
CA PRO A 56 -28.38 -12.51 -9.38
C PRO A 56 -29.40 -12.21 -8.27
N ASP A 57 -29.12 -11.27 -7.40
CA ASP A 57 -30.02 -10.81 -6.32
C ASP A 57 -30.98 -9.69 -6.76
N GLY A 58 -30.93 -9.29 -8.03
CA GLY A 58 -31.78 -8.25 -8.61
C GLY A 58 -31.20 -6.83 -8.55
N ALA A 59 -30.08 -6.59 -7.87
CA ALA A 59 -29.44 -5.29 -7.87
C ALA A 59 -28.91 -4.94 -9.27
N LYS A 60 -29.02 -3.67 -9.64
CA LYS A 60 -28.60 -3.16 -10.96
C LYS A 60 -27.37 -2.32 -10.83
N LEU A 61 -26.30 -2.68 -11.53
CA LEU A 61 -25.04 -1.93 -11.59
C LEU A 61 -24.99 -1.11 -12.88
N ARG A 62 -24.73 0.20 -12.72
CA ARG A 62 -24.65 1.16 -13.84
C ARG A 62 -23.37 0.95 -14.61
N TYR A 63 -23.48 0.88 -15.93
CA TYR A 63 -22.33 0.86 -16.84
C TYR A 63 -22.43 1.90 -17.95
N THR A 64 -21.27 2.29 -18.46
CA THR A 64 -21.11 2.96 -19.75
C THR A 64 -20.13 2.16 -20.60
N LEU A 65 -20.47 1.94 -21.85
CA LEU A 65 -19.69 1.24 -22.85
C LEU A 65 -19.29 2.17 -23.97
N TRP A 66 -18.01 2.22 -24.28
CA TRP A 66 -17.44 2.90 -25.44
C TRP A 66 -16.96 1.87 -26.44
N LEU A 67 -17.47 1.96 -27.68
CA LEU A 67 -17.07 1.07 -28.75
C LEU A 67 -16.11 1.78 -29.71
N PRO A 68 -15.02 1.10 -30.12
CA PRO A 68 -14.08 1.62 -31.11
C PRO A 68 -14.69 1.61 -32.52
N ALA A 69 -13.95 2.13 -33.50
CA ALA A 69 -14.30 1.99 -34.91
C ALA A 69 -14.24 0.52 -35.35
N GLY A 70 -15.14 0.13 -36.28
CA GLY A 70 -15.20 -1.23 -36.84
C GLY A 70 -16.47 -1.97 -36.48
N THR A 71 -16.56 -3.23 -36.90
CA THR A 71 -17.77 -4.05 -36.79
C THR A 71 -17.77 -5.02 -35.59
N GLY A 72 -16.62 -5.14 -34.85
CA GLY A 72 -16.47 -6.10 -33.76
C GLY A 72 -16.48 -7.57 -34.22
N PRO A 73 -16.55 -8.55 -33.29
CA PRO A 73 -16.52 -8.34 -31.85
C PRO A 73 -15.12 -7.92 -31.34
N PHE A 74 -15.09 -7.14 -30.24
CA PHE A 74 -13.88 -6.51 -29.72
C PHE A 74 -13.38 -7.17 -28.43
N PRO A 75 -12.08 -7.22 -28.14
CA PRO A 75 -11.57 -7.44 -26.79
C PRO A 75 -12.00 -6.29 -25.89
N THR A 76 -12.26 -6.58 -24.62
CA THR A 76 -12.87 -5.63 -23.69
C THR A 76 -11.92 -5.31 -22.54
N LEU A 77 -11.75 -4.02 -22.25
CA LEU A 77 -11.11 -3.52 -21.04
C LEU A 77 -12.17 -2.96 -20.09
N MET A 78 -12.18 -3.42 -18.84
CA MET A 78 -13.16 -3.02 -17.83
C MET A 78 -12.50 -2.27 -16.69
N SER A 79 -12.99 -1.07 -16.39
CA SER A 79 -12.75 -0.35 -15.14
C SER A 79 -13.96 -0.53 -14.21
N TYR A 80 -13.70 -0.82 -12.93
CA TYR A 80 -14.74 -1.19 -11.96
C TYR A 80 -14.38 -0.64 -10.58
N ASP A 81 -15.04 0.41 -10.15
CA ASP A 81 -14.75 1.12 -8.91
C ASP A 81 -15.98 1.82 -8.30
N GLY A 82 -15.78 2.47 -7.16
CA GLY A 82 -16.80 3.24 -6.46
C GLY A 82 -16.84 4.72 -6.79
N TYR A 83 -16.09 5.17 -7.78
CA TYR A 83 -16.09 6.58 -8.25
C TYR A 83 -17.19 6.83 -9.29
N SER A 84 -16.90 7.61 -10.34
CA SER A 84 -17.85 7.93 -11.42
C SER A 84 -17.70 7.04 -12.67
N THR A 85 -16.90 6.00 -12.62
CA THR A 85 -16.51 5.14 -13.75
C THR A 85 -17.72 4.58 -14.53
N GLY A 86 -18.82 4.24 -13.87
CA GLY A 86 -20.04 3.76 -14.53
C GLY A 86 -20.74 4.80 -15.42
N THR A 87 -20.35 6.06 -15.37
CA THR A 87 -20.83 7.14 -16.25
C THR A 87 -19.71 7.74 -17.10
N ASP A 88 -18.45 7.52 -16.72
CA ASP A 88 -17.27 7.95 -17.46
C ASP A 88 -16.18 6.85 -17.42
N PRO A 89 -16.09 5.99 -18.44
CA PRO A 89 -15.08 4.92 -18.48
C PRO A 89 -13.62 5.40 -18.53
N SER A 90 -13.37 6.66 -18.86
CA SER A 90 -12.02 7.24 -18.91
C SER A 90 -11.54 7.81 -17.57
N ARG A 91 -12.39 7.79 -16.56
CA ARG A 91 -12.13 8.45 -15.27
C ARG A 91 -10.77 8.03 -14.65
N ALA A 92 -10.38 6.78 -14.79
CA ALA A 92 -9.14 6.27 -14.21
C ALA A 92 -7.89 6.73 -15.00
N ASN A 93 -7.94 6.71 -16.32
CA ASN A 93 -6.82 7.13 -17.19
C ASN A 93 -7.36 7.53 -18.57
N PRO A 94 -7.61 8.83 -18.82
CA PRO A 94 -8.15 9.31 -20.10
C PRO A 94 -7.24 9.01 -21.29
N THR A 95 -5.93 9.18 -21.15
CA THR A 95 -4.94 8.94 -22.21
C THR A 95 -4.93 7.47 -22.62
N PHE A 96 -4.69 6.57 -21.67
CA PHE A 96 -4.73 5.12 -21.91
C PHE A 96 -6.05 4.67 -22.55
N THR A 97 -7.17 5.16 -22.01
CA THR A 97 -8.51 4.78 -22.52
C THR A 97 -8.71 5.18 -23.98
N ALA A 98 -8.27 6.39 -24.36
CA ALA A 98 -8.37 6.86 -25.72
C ALA A 98 -7.45 6.08 -26.69
N ASP A 99 -6.23 5.78 -26.26
CA ASP A 99 -5.28 5.01 -27.05
C ASP A 99 -5.79 3.58 -27.28
N MET A 100 -6.36 2.94 -26.23
CA MET A 100 -6.93 1.60 -26.35
C MET A 100 -8.20 1.54 -27.23
N LEU A 101 -9.02 2.60 -27.20
CA LEU A 101 -10.11 2.76 -28.20
C LEU A 101 -9.52 2.81 -29.60
N GLY A 102 -8.47 3.61 -29.82
CA GLY A 102 -7.77 3.70 -31.12
C GLY A 102 -7.19 2.36 -31.57
N LYS A 103 -6.73 1.53 -30.64
CA LYS A 103 -6.24 0.17 -30.86
C LYS A 103 -7.36 -0.86 -31.04
N GLY A 104 -8.64 -0.48 -30.97
CA GLY A 104 -9.80 -1.36 -31.24
C GLY A 104 -10.26 -2.19 -30.05
N TYR A 105 -10.13 -1.66 -28.84
CA TYR A 105 -10.73 -2.23 -27.62
C TYR A 105 -12.10 -1.60 -27.30
N ALA A 106 -13.04 -2.39 -26.84
CA ALA A 106 -14.23 -1.89 -26.17
C ALA A 106 -13.86 -1.51 -24.73
N ILE A 107 -14.27 -0.32 -24.28
CA ILE A 107 -14.01 0.18 -22.92
C ILE A 107 -15.31 0.16 -22.13
N LEU A 108 -15.32 -0.55 -21.02
CA LEU A 108 -16.49 -0.75 -20.16
C LEU A 108 -16.21 -0.18 -18.76
N GLY A 109 -16.85 0.92 -18.41
CA GLY A 109 -16.81 1.47 -17.05
C GLY A 109 -18.04 1.03 -16.25
N VAL A 110 -17.85 0.58 -15.01
CA VAL A 110 -18.95 0.07 -14.17
C VAL A 110 -18.83 0.56 -12.74
N ASN A 111 -19.91 1.13 -12.18
CA ASN A 111 -19.97 1.49 -10.78
C ASN A 111 -20.22 0.28 -9.88
N LEU A 112 -19.52 0.23 -8.74
CA LEU A 112 -19.77 -0.74 -7.67
C LEU A 112 -21.19 -0.65 -7.13
N ARG A 113 -21.63 -1.74 -6.51
CA ARG A 113 -22.85 -1.77 -5.69
C ARG A 113 -22.81 -0.66 -4.64
N GLY A 114 -23.87 0.17 -4.57
CA GLY A 114 -24.03 1.25 -3.60
C GLY A 114 -23.23 2.50 -3.90
N SER A 115 -22.62 2.62 -5.09
CA SER A 115 -21.89 3.81 -5.52
C SER A 115 -22.47 4.42 -6.79
N GLY A 116 -22.25 5.70 -7.00
CA GLY A 116 -22.71 6.42 -8.17
C GLY A 116 -24.19 6.18 -8.46
N CYS A 117 -24.48 5.61 -9.63
CA CYS A 117 -25.84 5.30 -10.08
C CYS A 117 -26.29 3.85 -9.81
N SER A 118 -25.44 2.98 -9.24
CA SER A 118 -25.74 1.57 -8.99
C SER A 118 -26.66 1.38 -7.79
N ASP A 119 -27.43 0.28 -7.77
CA ASP A 119 -28.26 -0.09 -6.62
C ASP A 119 -27.45 -0.57 -5.41
N GLY A 120 -28.09 -0.58 -4.25
CA GLY A 120 -27.56 -1.15 -3.01
C GLY A 120 -26.98 -0.11 -2.05
N THR A 121 -26.25 -0.59 -1.06
CA THR A 121 -25.56 0.23 -0.06
C THR A 121 -24.06 0.08 -0.25
N TRP A 122 -23.35 1.18 -0.22
CA TRP A 122 -21.90 1.17 -0.29
C TRP A 122 -21.29 0.55 0.97
N GLN A 123 -20.28 -0.27 0.75
CA GLN A 123 -19.44 -0.85 1.78
C GLN A 123 -17.99 -0.74 1.36
N LEU A 124 -17.07 -0.68 2.31
CA LEU A 124 -15.65 -0.79 2.02
C LEU A 124 -15.40 -2.16 1.36
N PHE A 125 -14.40 -2.28 0.53
CA PHE A 125 -13.98 -3.46 -0.24
C PHE A 125 -14.43 -4.80 0.37
N ASN A 126 -15.11 -5.67 -0.41
CA ASN A 126 -15.56 -6.96 0.11
C ASN A 126 -15.82 -8.00 -0.98
N THR A 127 -16.02 -9.24 -0.54
CA THR A 127 -16.26 -10.38 -1.43
C THR A 127 -17.52 -10.22 -2.29
N GLN A 128 -18.57 -9.51 -1.81
CA GLN A 128 -19.78 -9.30 -2.61
C GLN A 128 -19.48 -8.43 -3.83
N GLN A 129 -18.73 -7.34 -3.64
CA GLN A 129 -18.30 -6.48 -4.76
C GLN A 129 -17.43 -7.28 -5.75
N GLY A 130 -16.54 -8.15 -5.25
CA GLY A 130 -15.78 -9.07 -6.10
C GLY A 130 -16.67 -9.99 -6.94
N ARG A 131 -17.71 -10.59 -6.34
CA ARG A 131 -18.70 -11.43 -7.07
C ARG A 131 -19.49 -10.63 -8.09
N ASP A 132 -19.88 -9.42 -7.74
CA ASP A 132 -20.62 -8.55 -8.66
C ASP A 132 -19.77 -8.24 -9.89
N GLY A 133 -18.50 -7.83 -9.72
CA GLY A 133 -17.59 -7.59 -10.84
C GLY A 133 -17.34 -8.86 -11.68
N ALA A 134 -17.23 -10.03 -11.06
CA ALA A 134 -17.14 -11.29 -11.77
C ALA A 134 -18.39 -11.56 -12.63
N ASN A 135 -19.60 -11.29 -12.11
CA ASN A 135 -20.84 -11.40 -12.88
C ASN A 135 -20.89 -10.40 -14.05
N VAL A 136 -20.37 -9.19 -13.87
CA VAL A 136 -20.25 -8.21 -14.96
C VAL A 136 -19.33 -8.72 -16.06
N ILE A 137 -18.18 -9.30 -15.73
CA ILE A 137 -17.26 -9.91 -16.72
C ILE A 137 -17.97 -11.00 -17.53
N GLU A 138 -18.68 -11.92 -16.86
CA GLU A 138 -19.43 -13.00 -17.53
C GLU A 138 -20.60 -12.48 -18.37
N TRP A 139 -21.20 -11.35 -17.99
CA TRP A 139 -22.20 -10.66 -18.78
C TRP A 139 -21.59 -10.00 -20.01
N ALA A 140 -20.49 -9.24 -19.84
CA ALA A 140 -19.80 -8.55 -20.93
C ALA A 140 -19.30 -9.52 -22.00
N ALA A 141 -18.75 -10.65 -21.58
CA ALA A 141 -18.25 -11.68 -22.49
C ALA A 141 -19.32 -12.30 -23.41
N LYS A 142 -20.62 -12.20 -23.04
CA LYS A 142 -21.74 -12.72 -23.83
C LYS A 142 -22.39 -11.70 -24.74
N GLN A 143 -21.95 -10.44 -24.69
CA GLN A 143 -22.55 -9.39 -25.50
C GLN A 143 -22.12 -9.50 -26.97
N PRO A 144 -22.99 -9.11 -27.92
CA PRO A 144 -22.67 -9.21 -29.36
C PRO A 144 -21.43 -8.41 -29.79
N TRP A 145 -21.08 -7.36 -29.06
CA TRP A 145 -19.91 -6.53 -29.32
C TRP A 145 -18.61 -7.11 -28.75
N SER A 146 -18.67 -8.06 -27.84
CA SER A 146 -17.51 -8.65 -27.17
C SER A 146 -17.03 -9.93 -27.83
N ASN A 147 -15.70 -10.09 -27.97
CA ASN A 147 -15.10 -11.34 -28.42
C ASN A 147 -14.97 -12.41 -27.32
N GLY A 148 -15.51 -12.13 -26.12
CA GLY A 148 -15.47 -13.04 -24.98
C GLY A 148 -14.20 -12.93 -24.11
N ARG A 149 -13.25 -12.05 -24.45
CA ARG A 149 -12.01 -11.83 -23.71
C ARG A 149 -12.09 -10.48 -22.99
N VAL A 150 -12.12 -10.51 -21.67
CA VAL A 150 -12.23 -9.32 -20.82
C VAL A 150 -10.98 -9.22 -19.95
N ALA A 151 -10.39 -8.06 -19.87
CA ALA A 151 -9.37 -7.73 -18.87
C ALA A 151 -9.80 -6.51 -18.05
N MET A 152 -9.16 -6.31 -16.91
CA MET A 152 -9.43 -5.15 -16.06
C MET A 152 -8.20 -4.27 -15.98
N PHE A 153 -8.44 -2.96 -15.94
CA PHE A 153 -7.42 -1.92 -15.81
C PHE A 153 -7.88 -0.88 -14.78
N SER A 154 -7.03 -0.24 -14.12
CA SER A 154 -7.16 0.94 -13.25
C SER A 154 -6.14 0.89 -12.12
N TYR A 155 -6.06 1.95 -11.32
CA TYR A 155 -5.21 2.05 -10.14
C TYR A 155 -6.04 2.38 -8.89
N SER A 156 -5.41 2.44 -7.71
CA SER A 156 -6.09 2.83 -6.46
C SER A 156 -7.31 1.94 -6.17
N TYR A 157 -8.47 2.52 -5.95
CA TYR A 157 -9.73 1.79 -5.73
C TYR A 157 -10.00 0.76 -6.85
N GLY A 158 -9.88 1.18 -8.11
CA GLY A 158 -10.03 0.26 -9.24
C GLY A 158 -8.95 -0.82 -9.27
N GLY A 159 -7.72 -0.55 -8.82
CA GLY A 159 -6.65 -1.54 -8.64
C GLY A 159 -7.01 -2.58 -7.58
N ILE A 160 -7.54 -2.13 -6.43
CA ILE A 160 -8.01 -3.01 -5.35
C ILE A 160 -9.14 -3.92 -5.85
N MET A 161 -10.10 -3.35 -6.59
CA MET A 161 -11.25 -4.11 -7.07
C MET A 161 -10.90 -5.16 -8.11
N GLN A 162 -9.85 -4.94 -8.92
CA GLN A 162 -9.34 -5.97 -9.82
C GLN A 162 -8.90 -7.23 -9.05
N LEU A 163 -8.23 -7.07 -7.91
CA LEU A 163 -7.81 -8.19 -7.06
C LEU A 163 -9.03 -8.93 -6.48
N TRP A 164 -10.04 -8.19 -6.00
CA TRP A 164 -11.28 -8.79 -5.49
C TRP A 164 -12.03 -9.59 -6.55
N VAL A 165 -12.13 -9.06 -7.77
CA VAL A 165 -12.80 -9.72 -8.90
C VAL A 165 -12.00 -10.92 -9.38
N ALA A 166 -10.69 -10.80 -9.57
CA ALA A 166 -9.84 -11.90 -10.03
C ALA A 166 -9.81 -13.05 -9.01
N ALA A 167 -9.89 -12.77 -7.72
CA ALA A 167 -9.99 -13.77 -6.66
C ALA A 167 -11.28 -14.62 -6.75
N GLN A 168 -12.33 -14.16 -7.44
CA GLN A 168 -13.55 -14.94 -7.72
C GLN A 168 -13.39 -15.88 -8.94
N ARG A 169 -12.31 -15.74 -9.73
CA ARG A 169 -11.97 -16.59 -10.88
C ARG A 169 -13.05 -16.62 -11.98
N PRO A 170 -13.57 -15.48 -12.47
CA PRO A 170 -14.48 -15.49 -13.60
C PRO A 170 -13.79 -16.06 -14.84
N LYS A 171 -14.51 -16.89 -15.61
CA LYS A 171 -13.94 -17.68 -16.71
C LYS A 171 -13.44 -16.81 -17.86
N ASN A 172 -14.09 -15.67 -18.08
CA ASN A 172 -13.81 -14.78 -19.20
C ASN A 172 -12.83 -13.65 -18.84
N LEU A 173 -12.34 -13.61 -17.60
CA LEU A 173 -11.24 -12.71 -17.21
C LEU A 173 -9.92 -13.28 -17.73
N VAL A 174 -9.22 -12.49 -18.54
CA VAL A 174 -7.98 -12.92 -19.21
C VAL A 174 -6.74 -12.36 -18.48
N ALA A 175 -6.82 -11.12 -18.01
CA ALA A 175 -5.70 -10.41 -17.40
C ALA A 175 -6.18 -9.29 -16.49
N ILE A 176 -5.32 -8.85 -15.55
CA ILE A 176 -5.55 -7.66 -14.71
C ILE A 176 -4.30 -6.79 -14.68
N GLY A 177 -4.50 -5.46 -14.52
CA GLY A 177 -3.44 -4.46 -14.37
C GLY A 177 -3.67 -3.58 -13.13
N PRO A 178 -3.49 -4.09 -11.90
CA PRO A 178 -3.69 -3.29 -10.70
C PRO A 178 -2.52 -2.34 -10.45
N GLY A 179 -2.79 -1.03 -10.42
CA GLY A 179 -1.85 0.00 -9.97
C GLY A 179 -2.09 0.39 -8.51
N ASN A 180 -1.05 0.52 -7.73
CA ASN A 180 -1.04 1.04 -6.35
C ASN A 180 -2.20 0.51 -5.45
N PRO A 181 -2.44 -0.81 -5.33
CA PRO A 181 -3.56 -1.33 -4.58
C PRO A 181 -3.26 -1.39 -3.08
N VAL A 182 -4.29 -1.15 -2.24
CA VAL A 182 -4.33 -1.58 -0.83
C VAL A 182 -4.77 -3.05 -0.77
N THR A 183 -4.09 -3.88 -0.03
CA THR A 183 -4.42 -5.31 0.11
C THR A 183 -4.82 -5.73 1.52
N ASP A 184 -4.23 -5.13 2.53
CA ASP A 184 -4.59 -5.25 3.95
C ASP A 184 -5.05 -3.88 4.47
N THR A 185 -6.37 -3.71 4.65
CA THR A 185 -6.95 -2.43 5.06
C THR A 185 -6.45 -1.94 6.42
N TYR A 186 -5.98 -2.84 7.28
CA TYR A 186 -5.41 -2.49 8.57
C TYR A 186 -3.97 -1.98 8.42
N ARG A 187 -3.07 -2.83 7.88
CA ARG A 187 -1.62 -2.58 7.86
C ARG A 187 -1.19 -1.54 6.85
N ASP A 188 -1.87 -1.51 5.69
CA ASP A 188 -1.43 -0.68 4.58
C ASP A 188 -1.83 0.77 4.79
N ILE A 189 -3.02 1.05 5.35
CA ILE A 189 -3.58 2.40 5.32
C ILE A 189 -4.38 2.80 6.56
N GLY A 190 -5.21 1.92 7.14
CA GLY A 190 -6.10 2.29 8.23
C GLY A 190 -5.37 2.43 9.56
N PHE A 191 -4.45 1.51 9.86
CA PHE A 191 -3.74 1.43 11.14
C PHE A 191 -2.28 0.99 10.96
N PRO A 192 -1.48 1.66 10.12
CA PRO A 192 -0.09 1.30 9.95
C PRO A 192 0.65 1.40 11.29
N GLY A 193 1.37 0.32 11.63
CA GLY A 193 2.01 0.22 12.94
C GLY A 193 1.06 0.10 14.14
N GLY A 194 -0.25 -0.13 13.93
CA GLY A 194 -1.27 -0.14 14.98
C GLY A 194 -1.79 1.24 15.37
N ILE A 195 -1.43 2.29 14.63
CA ILE A 195 -1.82 3.68 14.88
C ILE A 195 -2.90 4.08 13.86
N GLU A 196 -4.04 4.55 14.31
CA GLU A 196 -5.12 4.98 13.42
C GLU A 196 -4.69 6.15 12.55
N ASN A 197 -4.75 5.99 11.20
CA ASN A 197 -4.66 7.08 10.26
C ASN A 197 -6.03 7.76 10.17
N ASP A 198 -6.20 8.86 10.89
CA ASP A 198 -7.48 9.55 11.04
C ASP A 198 -7.68 10.69 10.01
N VAL A 199 -6.78 10.78 9.02
CA VAL A 199 -6.85 11.80 7.96
C VAL A 199 -7.26 11.18 6.62
N PHE A 200 -6.36 10.46 5.93
CA PHE A 200 -6.62 10.04 4.55
C PHE A 200 -7.84 9.11 4.40
N PRO A 201 -8.01 7.99 5.14
CA PRO A 201 -9.13 7.10 4.89
C PRO A 201 -10.50 7.75 5.11
N PRO A 202 -10.73 8.56 6.18
CA PRO A 202 -11.98 9.30 6.35
C PRO A 202 -12.21 10.37 5.27
N GLU A 203 -11.17 11.11 4.86
CA GLU A 203 -11.26 12.13 3.82
C GLU A 203 -11.56 11.51 2.45
N TRP A 204 -10.87 10.43 2.11
CA TRP A 204 -11.16 9.66 0.90
C TRP A 204 -12.59 9.13 0.90
N GLY A 205 -13.06 8.54 2.00
CA GLY A 205 -14.45 8.07 2.12
C GLY A 205 -15.47 9.19 1.93
N ALA A 206 -15.17 10.40 2.41
CA ALA A 206 -16.01 11.58 2.22
C ALA A 206 -15.96 12.11 0.77
N SER A 207 -14.81 12.01 0.08
CA SER A 207 -14.65 12.49 -1.30
C SER A 207 -15.50 11.71 -2.31
N LEU A 208 -15.85 10.45 -2.01
CA LEU A 208 -16.73 9.63 -2.86
C LEU A 208 -18.08 10.34 -3.15
N ASN A 209 -18.55 11.21 -2.26
CA ASN A 209 -19.78 11.99 -2.49
C ASN A 209 -19.63 12.97 -3.67
N ALA A 210 -18.44 13.53 -3.89
CA ALA A 210 -18.16 14.39 -5.04
C ALA A 210 -18.19 13.58 -6.34
N ASP A 211 -17.54 12.40 -6.37
CA ASP A 211 -17.57 11.49 -7.53
C ASP A 211 -19.01 11.04 -7.85
N TRP A 212 -19.81 10.70 -6.84
CA TRP A 212 -21.21 10.32 -7.06
C TRP A 212 -22.07 11.48 -7.59
N SER A 213 -21.76 12.71 -7.19
CA SER A 213 -22.41 13.90 -7.75
C SER A 213 -22.00 14.12 -9.21
N ILE A 214 -20.74 13.83 -9.59
CA ILE A 214 -20.26 13.82 -10.98
C ILE A 214 -21.01 12.74 -11.76
N ALA A 215 -21.08 11.52 -11.24
CA ALA A 215 -21.80 10.42 -11.86
C ALA A 215 -23.27 10.78 -12.14
N GLN A 216 -23.92 11.45 -11.19
CA GLN A 216 -25.30 11.91 -11.36
C GLN A 216 -25.44 12.95 -12.50
N ARG A 217 -24.54 13.94 -12.56
CA ARG A 217 -24.55 14.94 -13.65
C ARG A 217 -24.39 14.28 -15.00
N ASN A 218 -23.37 13.43 -15.14
CA ASN A 218 -23.09 12.69 -16.38
C ASN A 218 -24.30 11.83 -16.80
N ALA A 219 -24.95 11.17 -15.84
CA ALA A 219 -26.13 10.35 -16.10
C ALA A 219 -27.33 11.17 -16.55
N VAL A 220 -27.56 12.34 -15.97
CA VAL A 220 -28.64 13.26 -16.40
C VAL A 220 -28.43 13.70 -17.85
N GLU A 221 -27.19 14.05 -18.22
CA GLU A 221 -26.82 14.40 -19.60
C GLU A 221 -27.04 13.22 -20.57
N GLN A 222 -26.88 12.00 -20.09
CA GLN A 222 -27.16 10.77 -20.84
C GLN A 222 -28.65 10.38 -20.85
N GLY A 223 -29.53 11.11 -20.17
CA GLY A 223 -30.96 10.86 -20.07
C GLY A 223 -31.36 9.77 -19.08
N ASP A 224 -30.48 9.42 -18.14
CA ASP A 224 -30.70 8.38 -17.12
C ASP A 224 -31.43 8.94 -15.89
N THR A 225 -32.76 8.85 -15.89
CA THR A 225 -33.60 9.30 -14.77
C THR A 225 -33.55 8.38 -13.54
N TYR A 226 -33.14 7.12 -13.70
CA TYR A 226 -33.00 6.16 -12.60
C TYR A 226 -31.81 6.48 -11.70
N CYS A 227 -30.72 7.00 -12.27
CA CYS A 227 -29.54 7.38 -11.55
C CYS A 227 -29.81 8.42 -10.45
N ALA A 228 -30.63 9.45 -10.74
CA ALA A 228 -30.96 10.50 -9.76
C ALA A 228 -31.57 9.94 -8.47
N GLN A 229 -32.42 8.89 -8.59
CA GLN A 229 -33.05 8.25 -7.44
C GLN A 229 -32.02 7.48 -6.60
N ASN A 230 -31.08 6.78 -7.23
CA ASN A 230 -30.06 6.01 -6.53
C ASN A 230 -29.01 6.92 -5.88
N THR A 231 -28.50 7.91 -6.58
CA THR A 231 -27.53 8.86 -6.03
C THR A 231 -28.08 9.59 -4.81
N ALA A 232 -29.35 10.00 -4.84
CA ALA A 232 -29.99 10.63 -3.68
C ALA A 232 -30.03 9.72 -2.44
N LYS A 233 -30.18 8.40 -2.63
CA LYS A 233 -30.08 7.43 -1.52
C LYS A 233 -28.65 7.32 -0.98
N HIS A 234 -27.64 7.31 -1.85
CA HIS A 234 -26.24 7.19 -1.47
C HIS A 234 -25.73 8.45 -0.75
N LEU A 235 -26.15 9.63 -1.19
CA LEU A 235 -25.81 10.92 -0.58
C LEU A 235 -26.62 11.22 0.69
N SER A 236 -27.51 10.32 1.12
CA SER A 236 -28.26 10.52 2.36
C SER A 236 -27.30 10.55 3.57
N ALA A 237 -27.73 11.22 4.65
CA ALA A 237 -26.93 11.40 5.86
C ALA A 237 -26.40 10.10 6.48
N ASN A 238 -27.01 8.95 6.17
CA ASN A 238 -26.59 7.65 6.68
C ASN A 238 -25.33 7.09 5.98
N ASN A 239 -24.92 7.63 4.84
CA ASN A 239 -23.73 7.20 4.10
C ASN A 239 -22.53 8.16 4.26
N LEU A 240 -22.76 9.37 4.77
CA LEU A 240 -21.71 10.33 5.06
C LEU A 240 -20.89 9.87 6.27
N ASN A 241 -19.58 9.72 6.10
CA ASN A 241 -18.63 9.31 7.14
C ASN A 241 -18.79 7.88 7.72
N THR A 242 -19.40 6.97 6.98
CA THR A 242 -19.50 5.58 7.46
C THR A 242 -18.14 4.94 7.69
N LEU A 243 -17.13 5.28 6.89
CA LEU A 243 -15.79 4.69 7.02
C LEU A 243 -15.10 5.12 8.33
N ALA A 244 -15.12 6.43 8.67
CA ALA A 244 -14.56 6.92 9.92
C ALA A 244 -15.23 6.27 11.15
N ILE A 245 -16.57 6.13 11.12
CA ILE A 245 -17.32 5.45 12.18
C ILE A 245 -16.95 3.97 12.25
N GLN A 246 -16.85 3.28 11.12
CA GLN A 246 -16.46 1.87 11.08
C GLN A 246 -15.04 1.68 11.63
N MET A 247 -14.08 2.49 11.21
CA MET A 247 -12.70 2.44 11.72
C MET A 247 -12.65 2.63 13.23
N SER A 248 -13.35 3.63 13.77
CA SER A 248 -13.38 3.89 15.22
C SER A 248 -13.99 2.74 16.05
N GLN A 249 -14.78 1.88 15.43
CA GLN A 249 -15.35 0.67 16.06
C GLN A 249 -14.42 -0.55 15.99
N HIS A 250 -13.39 -0.52 15.14
CA HIS A 250 -12.49 -1.62 14.83
C HIS A 250 -11.02 -1.23 14.99
N LEU A 251 -10.63 -0.74 16.19
CA LEU A 251 -9.28 -0.25 16.48
C LEU A 251 -8.19 -1.34 16.45
N PHE A 252 -8.56 -2.60 16.53
CA PHE A 252 -7.65 -3.74 16.46
C PHE A 252 -7.98 -4.60 15.26
N LEU A 253 -6.97 -5.31 14.75
CA LEU A 253 -7.16 -6.27 13.67
C LEU A 253 -8.13 -7.36 14.12
N ASP A 254 -9.31 -7.38 13.54
CA ASP A 254 -10.41 -8.29 13.84
C ASP A 254 -11.03 -8.88 12.56
N GLN A 255 -12.20 -9.54 12.69
CA GLN A 255 -12.90 -10.15 11.56
C GLN A 255 -13.37 -9.12 10.54
N TRP A 256 -13.72 -7.89 10.96
CA TRP A 256 -14.12 -6.84 10.02
C TRP A 256 -12.98 -6.52 9.06
N HIS A 257 -11.77 -6.27 9.58
CA HIS A 257 -10.59 -6.03 8.73
C HIS A 257 -10.26 -7.22 7.83
N HIS A 258 -10.39 -8.46 8.36
CA HIS A 258 -10.21 -9.65 7.56
C HIS A 258 -11.14 -9.68 6.35
N ASP A 259 -12.43 -9.36 6.54
CA ASP A 259 -13.45 -9.42 5.49
C ASP A 259 -13.30 -8.29 4.46
N HIS A 260 -12.59 -7.23 4.80
CA HIS A 260 -12.32 -6.06 3.96
C HIS A 260 -10.89 -6.01 3.38
N SER A 261 -10.05 -7.02 3.63
CA SER A 261 -8.66 -7.10 3.16
C SER A 261 -8.49 -8.20 2.13
N VAL A 262 -8.28 -7.81 0.87
CA VAL A 262 -8.22 -8.77 -0.26
C VAL A 262 -7.04 -9.73 -0.18
N ILE A 263 -6.00 -9.41 0.58
CA ILE A 263 -4.82 -10.27 0.82
C ILE A 263 -5.20 -11.70 1.22
N ASN A 264 -6.35 -11.88 1.89
CA ASN A 264 -6.82 -13.20 2.33
C ASN A 264 -7.29 -14.09 1.17
N TRP A 265 -7.54 -13.53 -0.01
CA TRP A 265 -8.04 -14.22 -1.20
C TRP A 265 -7.12 -14.15 -2.41
N THR A 266 -6.07 -13.33 -2.43
CA THR A 266 -5.17 -13.14 -3.58
C THR A 266 -4.54 -14.43 -4.07
N LYS A 267 -4.32 -15.42 -3.22
CA LYS A 267 -3.89 -16.79 -3.60
C LYS A 267 -4.80 -17.50 -4.59
N ASN A 268 -6.05 -17.04 -4.74
CA ASN A 268 -7.00 -17.59 -5.73
C ASN A 268 -6.81 -16.99 -7.12
N ILE A 269 -6.06 -15.91 -7.28
CA ILE A 269 -5.81 -15.25 -8.57
C ILE A 269 -4.94 -16.16 -9.43
N ASP A 270 -5.42 -16.47 -10.63
CA ASP A 270 -4.71 -17.37 -11.57
C ASP A 270 -4.65 -16.78 -13.00
N VAL A 271 -4.89 -15.50 -13.17
CA VAL A 271 -4.70 -14.77 -14.43
C VAL A 271 -3.37 -14.03 -14.44
N PRO A 272 -2.82 -13.67 -15.62
CA PRO A 272 -1.72 -12.72 -15.73
C PRO A 272 -1.99 -11.40 -15.01
N VAL A 273 -0.94 -10.84 -14.40
CA VAL A 273 -1.00 -9.61 -13.60
C VAL A 273 0.12 -8.65 -14.04
N PHE A 274 -0.25 -7.44 -14.43
CA PHE A 274 0.68 -6.33 -14.63
C PHE A 274 0.55 -5.38 -13.44
N ALA A 275 1.42 -5.53 -12.45
CA ALA A 275 1.40 -4.73 -11.23
C ALA A 275 2.31 -3.51 -11.35
N VAL A 276 1.82 -2.35 -10.93
CA VAL A 276 2.62 -1.13 -10.80
C VAL A 276 2.53 -0.63 -9.38
N GLN A 277 3.69 -0.34 -8.76
CA GLN A 277 3.76 0.16 -7.39
C GLN A 277 4.70 1.35 -7.28
N SER A 278 4.24 2.37 -6.59
CA SER A 278 5.01 3.55 -6.21
C SER A 278 5.53 3.42 -4.78
N TRP A 279 6.86 3.65 -4.60
CA TRP A 279 7.49 3.53 -3.30
C TRP A 279 7.05 4.63 -2.31
N GLN A 280 6.85 5.84 -2.81
CA GLN A 280 6.48 7.00 -2.00
C GLN A 280 5.03 7.40 -2.24
N ASP A 281 4.15 6.41 -2.47
CA ASP A 281 2.71 6.63 -2.62
C ASP A 281 2.15 7.31 -1.35
N GLU A 282 1.68 8.53 -1.50
CA GLU A 282 1.20 9.37 -0.40
C GLU A 282 -0.21 9.00 0.05
N GLU A 283 -0.95 8.22 -0.73
CA GLU A 283 -2.31 7.80 -0.42
C GLU A 283 -2.37 6.37 0.11
N THR A 284 -1.84 5.40 -0.64
CA THR A 284 -1.96 3.98 -0.31
C THR A 284 -0.69 3.37 0.26
N GLY A 285 0.43 4.09 0.19
CA GLY A 285 1.73 3.59 0.61
C GLY A 285 2.25 2.44 -0.25
N SER A 286 3.42 1.94 0.07
CA SER A 286 4.08 0.87 -0.68
C SER A 286 3.91 -0.53 -0.06
N HIS A 287 3.21 -0.65 1.08
CA HIS A 287 3.14 -1.90 1.84
C HIS A 287 2.25 -2.94 1.15
N GLY A 288 1.12 -2.52 0.58
CA GLY A 288 0.09 -3.39 0.01
C GLY A 288 0.58 -4.35 -1.07
N GLU A 289 1.59 -3.95 -1.85
CA GLU A 289 2.16 -4.80 -2.89
C GLU A 289 2.98 -5.96 -2.33
N SER A 290 3.79 -5.72 -1.33
CA SER A 290 4.73 -6.70 -0.80
C SER A 290 4.04 -7.98 -0.34
N ASP A 291 2.83 -7.87 0.17
CA ASP A 291 2.12 -8.96 0.80
C ASP A 291 1.42 -9.89 -0.19
N TYR A 292 0.82 -9.38 -1.28
CA TYR A 292 0.06 -10.24 -2.19
C TYR A 292 0.88 -10.86 -3.30
N LEU A 293 1.92 -10.17 -3.79
CA LEU A 293 2.75 -10.68 -4.91
C LEU A 293 3.41 -12.01 -4.59
N GLY A 294 3.80 -12.22 -3.33
CA GLY A 294 4.36 -13.49 -2.87
C GLY A 294 3.37 -14.67 -2.91
N GLN A 295 2.06 -14.42 -3.05
CA GLN A 295 1.01 -15.45 -3.16
C GLN A 295 0.68 -15.82 -4.60
N LEU A 296 1.14 -15.04 -5.59
CA LEU A 296 0.85 -15.23 -7.01
C LEU A 296 1.87 -16.16 -7.68
N ASN A 297 1.47 -16.70 -8.84
CA ASN A 297 2.39 -17.44 -9.69
C ASN A 297 3.41 -16.47 -10.33
N PRO A 298 4.71 -16.53 -9.99
CA PRO A 298 5.70 -15.58 -10.47
C PRO A 298 5.96 -15.63 -11.99
N ASN A 299 5.44 -16.64 -12.69
CA ASN A 299 5.49 -16.70 -14.15
C ASN A 299 4.35 -15.95 -14.83
N LYS A 300 3.38 -15.45 -14.06
CA LYS A 300 2.21 -14.69 -14.54
C LYS A 300 2.20 -13.25 -14.02
N VAL A 301 3.27 -12.79 -13.37
CA VAL A 301 3.37 -11.44 -12.80
C VAL A 301 4.44 -10.66 -13.53
N TRP A 302 4.08 -9.52 -14.10
CA TRP A 302 4.96 -8.44 -14.50
C TRP A 302 4.81 -7.30 -13.50
N LEU A 303 5.93 -6.84 -12.96
CA LEU A 303 5.97 -5.88 -11.88
C LEU A 303 6.84 -4.69 -12.27
N ILE A 304 6.28 -3.50 -12.19
CA ILE A 304 7.02 -2.25 -12.27
C ILE A 304 6.97 -1.56 -10.91
N GLN A 305 8.14 -1.29 -10.34
CA GLN A 305 8.26 -0.56 -9.09
C GLN A 305 9.04 0.74 -9.31
N THR A 306 8.55 1.86 -8.81
CA THR A 306 9.11 3.16 -9.12
C THR A 306 9.17 4.09 -7.91
N ASN A 307 10.17 4.98 -7.87
CA ASN A 307 10.04 6.18 -7.05
C ASN A 307 8.94 7.03 -7.67
N GLY A 308 7.86 7.22 -6.94
CA GLY A 308 6.70 7.90 -7.46
C GLY A 308 5.63 8.12 -6.42
N HIS A 309 4.61 8.84 -6.80
CA HIS A 309 3.40 9.09 -6.03
C HIS A 309 2.23 8.26 -6.56
N HIS A 310 1.04 8.45 -5.99
CA HIS A 310 -0.16 7.68 -6.27
C HIS A 310 -0.55 7.68 -7.76
N GLU A 311 -0.48 8.84 -8.43
CA GLU A 311 -0.93 9.06 -9.80
C GLU A 311 0.15 8.79 -10.88
N MET A 312 1.29 8.20 -10.51
CA MET A 312 2.34 7.84 -11.47
C MET A 312 1.83 7.01 -12.65
N PHE A 313 0.83 6.20 -12.40
CA PHE A 313 0.20 5.33 -13.37
C PHE A 313 -0.46 6.08 -14.54
N GLU A 314 -0.96 7.29 -14.28
CA GLU A 314 -1.64 8.12 -15.28
C GLU A 314 -0.69 9.08 -16.02
N THR A 315 0.43 9.44 -15.38
CA THR A 315 1.28 10.55 -15.85
C THR A 315 2.51 10.11 -16.63
N SER A 316 3.01 8.89 -16.40
CA SER A 316 4.18 8.37 -17.11
C SER A 316 3.81 7.77 -18.47
N THR A 317 4.19 8.44 -19.55
CA THR A 317 4.02 7.92 -20.94
C THR A 317 4.61 6.51 -21.07
N ARG A 318 5.74 6.23 -20.42
CA ARG A 318 6.35 4.90 -20.46
C ARG A 318 5.50 3.84 -19.77
N LEU A 319 4.87 4.13 -18.62
CA LEU A 319 3.98 3.20 -17.95
C LEU A 319 2.72 2.95 -18.79
N ILE A 320 2.13 4.01 -19.35
CA ILE A 320 0.97 3.90 -20.26
C ILE A 320 1.28 2.95 -21.42
N HIS A 321 2.40 3.14 -22.11
CA HIS A 321 2.78 2.26 -23.23
C HIS A 321 3.04 0.82 -22.79
N LEU A 322 3.66 0.60 -21.62
CA LEU A 322 3.85 -0.75 -21.10
C LEU A 322 2.52 -1.43 -20.79
N GLU A 323 1.56 -0.69 -20.24
CA GLU A 323 0.23 -1.21 -19.96
C GLU A 323 -0.53 -1.56 -21.24
N GLU A 324 -0.47 -0.71 -22.25
CA GLU A 324 -1.05 -0.95 -23.59
C GLU A 324 -0.48 -2.23 -24.22
N ASP A 325 0.85 -2.36 -24.23
CA ASP A 325 1.54 -3.52 -24.78
C ASP A 325 1.24 -4.80 -24.02
N TYR A 326 1.03 -4.70 -22.68
CA TYR A 326 0.58 -5.83 -21.86
C TYR A 326 -0.78 -6.35 -22.32
N TYR A 327 -1.76 -5.47 -22.52
CA TYR A 327 -3.08 -5.92 -22.97
C TYR A 327 -3.07 -6.36 -24.45
N ASP A 328 -2.29 -5.75 -25.32
CA ASP A 328 -2.11 -6.25 -26.70
C ASP A 328 -1.50 -7.67 -26.69
N TYR A 329 -0.53 -7.94 -25.81
CA TYR A 329 0.06 -9.26 -25.64
C TYR A 329 -0.97 -10.27 -25.08
N GLU A 330 -1.67 -9.95 -24.00
CA GLU A 330 -2.56 -10.88 -23.31
C GLU A 330 -3.92 -11.06 -24.00
N LEU A 331 -4.53 -10.01 -24.56
CA LEU A 331 -5.87 -10.10 -25.14
C LEU A 331 -5.88 -10.37 -26.64
N LYS A 332 -4.89 -9.88 -27.39
CA LYS A 332 -4.81 -10.05 -28.84
C LYS A 332 -3.75 -11.03 -29.30
N GLY A 333 -2.83 -11.44 -28.40
CA GLY A 333 -1.70 -12.30 -28.73
C GLY A 333 -0.66 -11.60 -29.62
N VAL A 334 -0.55 -10.28 -29.53
CA VAL A 334 0.49 -9.51 -30.24
C VAL A 334 1.85 -9.86 -29.64
N HIS A 335 2.78 -10.27 -30.48
CA HIS A 335 4.14 -10.58 -30.07
C HIS A 335 4.96 -9.29 -29.94
N ASN A 336 4.99 -8.72 -28.77
CA ASN A 336 5.71 -7.50 -28.39
C ASN A 336 6.78 -7.77 -27.33
N GLU A 337 7.26 -6.73 -26.61
CA GLU A 337 8.32 -6.85 -25.61
C GLU A 337 7.95 -7.79 -24.44
N PHE A 338 6.69 -7.96 -24.08
CA PHE A 338 6.24 -8.86 -23.00
C PHE A 338 6.58 -10.32 -23.28
N ALA A 339 6.79 -10.73 -24.51
CA ALA A 339 7.22 -12.09 -24.84
C ALA A 339 8.61 -12.44 -24.27
N THR A 340 9.48 -11.46 -24.06
CA THR A 340 10.88 -11.66 -23.67
C THR A 340 11.34 -10.76 -22.51
N MET A 341 10.55 -9.77 -22.14
CA MET A 341 10.88 -8.81 -21.10
C MET A 341 11.05 -9.52 -19.73
N PRO A 342 12.06 -9.15 -18.92
CA PRO A 342 12.14 -9.58 -17.54
C PRO A 342 10.89 -9.18 -16.77
N HIS A 343 10.42 -10.08 -15.90
CA HIS A 343 9.14 -9.90 -15.21
C HIS A 343 9.15 -8.81 -14.15
N VAL A 344 10.32 -8.34 -13.68
CA VAL A 344 10.41 -7.27 -12.69
C VAL A 344 11.33 -6.16 -13.20
N GLN A 345 10.82 -4.95 -13.18
CA GLN A 345 11.57 -3.72 -13.41
C GLN A 345 11.55 -2.87 -12.13
N ILE A 346 12.71 -2.57 -11.61
CA ILE A 346 12.90 -1.62 -10.50
C ILE A 346 13.42 -0.32 -11.12
N TRP A 347 12.58 0.68 -11.16
CA TRP A 347 12.91 1.99 -11.69
C TRP A 347 13.64 2.80 -10.63
N ASN A 348 14.85 3.19 -10.92
CA ASN A 348 15.66 3.94 -9.99
C ASN A 348 15.66 5.42 -10.36
N GLU A 349 15.43 6.28 -9.36
CA GLU A 349 15.48 7.74 -9.49
C GLU A 349 14.57 8.26 -10.60
N THR A 350 13.29 7.91 -10.54
CA THR A 350 12.29 8.43 -11.48
C THR A 350 12.24 9.95 -11.40
N THR A 351 12.30 10.61 -12.56
CA THR A 351 12.35 12.07 -12.62
C THR A 351 11.01 12.70 -12.24
N ALA A 352 11.06 13.83 -11.52
CA ALA A 352 9.89 14.67 -11.31
C ALA A 352 9.51 15.41 -12.60
N GLY A 353 8.24 15.75 -12.75
CA GLY A 353 7.72 16.51 -13.91
C GLY A 353 6.49 15.88 -14.52
N ALA A 354 6.04 16.41 -15.65
CA ALA A 354 4.79 16.01 -16.29
C ALA A 354 4.84 14.62 -16.97
N ASP A 355 6.03 14.10 -17.25
CA ASP A 355 6.24 12.75 -17.82
C ASP A 355 7.38 12.06 -17.04
N PRO A 356 7.07 11.47 -15.89
CA PRO A 356 8.06 10.80 -15.05
C PRO A 356 8.69 9.59 -15.76
N ALA A 357 10.03 9.51 -15.72
CA ALA A 357 10.77 8.43 -16.34
C ALA A 357 11.95 7.99 -15.47
N PRO A 358 12.33 6.71 -15.45
CA PRO A 358 13.47 6.24 -14.67
C PRO A 358 14.79 6.74 -15.26
N ARG A 359 15.73 7.14 -14.39
CA ARG A 359 17.11 7.41 -14.80
C ARG A 359 17.88 6.12 -15.10
N SER A 360 17.52 5.02 -14.44
CA SER A 360 18.01 3.68 -14.75
C SER A 360 17.00 2.62 -14.30
N ILE A 361 17.06 1.44 -14.90
CA ILE A 361 16.18 0.32 -14.56
C ILE A 361 17.05 -0.88 -14.18
N THR A 362 16.73 -1.47 -13.00
CA THR A 362 17.25 -2.77 -12.62
C THR A 362 16.25 -3.84 -13.05
N TYR A 363 16.68 -4.72 -13.94
CA TYR A 363 15.85 -5.83 -14.42
C TYR A 363 16.09 -7.08 -13.59
N VAL A 364 15.02 -7.69 -13.07
CA VAL A 364 15.07 -8.98 -12.39
C VAL A 364 14.18 -9.98 -13.13
N LYS A 365 14.70 -11.18 -13.36
CA LYS A 365 14.02 -12.17 -14.20
C LYS A 365 12.59 -12.43 -13.76
N ARG A 366 12.36 -12.59 -12.45
CA ARG A 366 11.05 -12.82 -11.83
C ARG A 366 11.11 -12.71 -10.30
N LEU A 367 9.97 -12.63 -9.66
CA LEU A 367 9.82 -12.69 -8.21
C LEU A 367 10.24 -14.06 -7.63
N PRO A 368 10.66 -14.13 -6.37
CA PRO A 368 10.97 -12.98 -5.51
C PRO A 368 12.30 -12.31 -5.88
N VAL A 369 12.40 -11.01 -5.68
CA VAL A 369 13.67 -10.27 -5.77
C VAL A 369 14.55 -10.68 -4.58
N LYS A 370 15.77 -11.11 -4.87
CA LYS A 370 16.72 -11.49 -3.83
C LYS A 370 17.51 -10.29 -3.34
N VAL A 371 17.58 -10.16 -2.03
CA VAL A 371 18.37 -9.13 -1.36
C VAL A 371 19.30 -9.77 -0.34
N ASP A 372 20.39 -9.08 -0.05
CA ASP A 372 21.27 -9.39 1.07
C ASP A 372 20.89 -8.52 2.26
N GLU A 373 20.72 -9.10 3.45
CA GLU A 373 20.41 -8.32 4.65
C GLU A 373 21.63 -7.55 5.14
N ALA A 374 21.43 -6.30 5.57
CA ALA A 374 22.43 -5.48 6.22
C ALA A 374 21.95 -5.03 7.60
N ASP A 375 22.72 -5.35 8.62
CA ASP A 375 22.54 -4.87 10.00
C ASP A 375 23.36 -3.60 10.19
N ILE A 376 22.70 -2.49 10.56
CA ILE A 376 23.34 -1.20 10.79
C ILE A 376 23.06 -0.80 12.24
N PRO A 377 24.01 -1.08 13.20
CA PRO A 377 23.80 -0.75 14.61
C PRO A 377 23.67 0.74 14.85
N LEU A 378 22.76 1.15 15.74
CA LEU A 378 22.67 2.54 16.20
C LEU A 378 23.72 2.81 17.29
N GLY A 379 24.22 4.06 17.35
CA GLY A 379 25.18 4.49 18.36
C GLY A 379 25.25 6.02 18.51
N PRO A 380 25.92 6.54 19.54
CA PRO A 380 25.87 7.97 19.93
C PRO A 380 26.53 8.92 18.93
N HIS A 381 27.35 8.39 18.04
CA HIS A 381 28.03 9.16 16.99
C HIS A 381 27.68 8.65 15.58
N GLY A 382 26.41 8.28 15.38
CA GLY A 382 25.94 7.64 14.18
C GLY A 382 25.81 6.13 14.34
N LEU A 383 25.43 5.45 13.27
CA LEU A 383 25.19 4.03 13.24
C LEU A 383 26.51 3.24 13.40
N ARG A 384 27.07 3.21 14.60
CA ARG A 384 28.20 2.33 14.96
C ARG A 384 27.95 1.73 16.32
N GLY A 385 28.00 0.41 16.38
CA GLY A 385 28.05 -0.27 17.66
C GLY A 385 29.27 0.17 18.45
N SER A 386 29.11 0.67 19.66
CA SER A 386 30.17 0.82 20.63
C SER A 386 30.13 -0.33 21.62
N SER A 387 31.27 -0.77 21.99
CA SER A 387 31.40 -1.80 23.01
C SER A 387 31.49 -1.13 24.39
N GLY A 388 30.46 -1.23 25.21
CA GLY A 388 30.68 -1.30 26.64
C GLY A 388 30.24 -0.19 27.57
N SER A 389 29.65 0.94 27.15
CA SER A 389 28.98 1.89 28.05
C SER A 389 27.47 1.87 27.85
N ALA A 390 26.72 2.18 28.93
CA ALA A 390 25.28 2.38 28.80
C ALA A 390 25.03 3.66 27.99
N GLU A 391 24.69 3.50 26.70
CA GLU A 391 24.48 4.61 25.79
C GLU A 391 23.01 4.74 25.47
N THR A 392 22.49 5.95 25.62
CA THR A 392 21.08 6.26 25.35
C THR A 392 20.96 7.61 24.65
N THR A 393 19.92 7.73 23.82
CA THR A 393 19.47 9.00 23.26
C THR A 393 18.02 9.22 23.67
N SER A 394 17.69 10.39 24.19
CA SER A 394 16.33 10.68 24.67
C SER A 394 15.75 11.91 23.99
N TYR A 395 14.43 11.94 23.84
CA TYR A 395 13.71 13.11 23.34
C TYR A 395 12.39 13.31 24.08
N SER A 396 11.88 14.55 24.02
CA SER A 396 10.59 14.92 24.60
C SER A 396 9.45 14.57 23.62
N TYR A 397 8.38 14.02 24.17
CA TYR A 397 7.17 13.65 23.46
C TYR A 397 5.95 14.27 24.19
N PRO A 398 4.88 14.73 23.53
CA PRO A 398 4.65 14.69 22.09
C PRO A 398 5.21 15.94 21.38
N VAL A 399 5.89 15.72 20.27
CA VAL A 399 6.26 16.74 19.32
C VAL A 399 6.06 16.15 17.92
N PRO A 400 5.00 16.51 17.19
CA PRO A 400 4.69 15.90 15.91
C PRO A 400 5.81 16.04 14.88
N SER A 401 6.01 15.00 14.07
CA SER A 401 6.90 15.08 12.92
C SER A 401 6.29 15.98 11.83
N PRO A 402 7.12 16.57 10.96
CA PRO A 402 6.59 17.29 9.82
C PRO A 402 5.90 16.34 8.86
N ALA A 403 4.80 16.78 8.24
CA ALA A 403 4.20 16.06 7.13
C ALA A 403 5.20 15.98 5.98
N VAL A 404 5.32 14.80 5.37
CA VAL A 404 6.04 14.65 4.11
C VAL A 404 5.08 15.02 2.99
N VAL A 405 5.41 16.08 2.27
CA VAL A 405 4.70 16.50 1.06
C VAL A 405 5.61 16.19 -0.10
N ASP A 406 5.09 15.47 -1.07
CA ASP A 406 5.84 15.16 -2.26
C ASP A 406 6.14 16.43 -3.07
N GLY A 407 7.25 16.44 -3.81
CA GLY A 407 7.66 17.56 -4.65
C GLY A 407 6.96 17.60 -5.99
N SER A 408 6.00 16.72 -6.28
CA SER A 408 5.33 16.63 -7.59
C SER A 408 4.33 17.76 -7.84
N GLY A 409 3.88 18.45 -6.77
CA GLY A 409 2.82 19.45 -6.86
C GLY A 409 1.42 18.86 -7.03
N ALA A 410 1.26 17.55 -7.02
CA ALA A 410 -0.04 16.90 -7.13
C ALA A 410 -0.93 17.20 -5.91
N TYR A 411 -0.31 17.39 -4.73
CA TYR A 411 -1.01 17.87 -3.54
C TYR A 411 -0.34 19.16 -3.07
N PRO A 412 -0.88 20.32 -3.44
CA PRO A 412 -0.41 21.57 -2.87
C PRO A 412 -0.52 21.50 -1.34
N THR A 413 0.52 21.94 -0.63
CA THR A 413 0.48 22.08 0.82
C THR A 413 -0.84 22.68 1.24
N LEU A 414 -1.62 21.93 2.01
CA LEU A 414 -2.92 22.43 2.49
C LEU A 414 -2.70 23.79 3.18
N PRO A 415 -3.52 24.80 2.90
CA PRO A 415 -3.38 26.10 3.53
C PRO A 415 -3.34 25.97 5.05
N GLY A 416 -2.25 26.40 5.67
CA GLY A 416 -2.02 26.27 7.11
C GLY A 416 -1.09 25.15 7.54
N GLN A 417 -0.61 24.28 6.63
CA GLN A 417 0.50 23.37 6.92
C GLN A 417 1.82 24.14 6.92
N THR A 418 2.26 24.55 8.10
CA THR A 418 3.53 25.29 8.27
C THR A 418 4.74 24.40 8.43
N ASN A 419 4.54 23.11 8.71
CA ASN A 419 5.59 22.15 9.07
C ASN A 419 5.66 21.00 8.06
N THR A 420 6.04 21.29 6.83
CA THR A 420 6.40 20.26 5.85
C THR A 420 7.82 19.75 6.12
N TRP A 421 8.16 18.54 5.66
CA TRP A 421 9.50 17.97 5.82
C TRP A 421 10.60 18.91 5.30
N THR A 422 10.37 19.60 4.17
CA THR A 422 11.33 20.53 3.56
C THR A 422 11.53 21.83 4.32
N SER A 423 10.53 22.30 5.06
CA SER A 423 10.52 23.59 5.76
C SER A 423 10.61 23.49 7.28
N PHE A 424 10.87 22.32 7.83
CA PHE A 424 10.91 22.10 9.27
C PHE A 424 12.07 22.88 9.91
N PRO A 425 11.79 23.82 10.85
CA PRO A 425 12.79 24.79 11.29
C PRO A 425 13.86 24.22 12.21
N ASP A 426 13.54 23.21 13.03
CA ASP A 426 14.48 22.57 13.96
C ASP A 426 14.32 21.05 13.94
N PRO A 427 15.21 20.36 13.22
CA PRO A 427 15.13 18.90 13.08
C PRO A 427 15.52 18.14 14.36
N THR A 428 16.01 18.81 15.40
CA THR A 428 16.47 18.16 16.63
C THR A 428 15.42 18.14 17.75
N ILE A 429 14.40 18.98 17.65
CA ILE A 429 13.36 19.08 18.68
C ILE A 429 12.39 17.89 18.58
N GLY A 430 12.19 17.20 19.70
CA GLY A 430 11.21 16.12 19.82
C GLY A 430 11.56 14.84 19.07
N ARG A 431 12.86 14.58 18.79
CA ARG A 431 13.31 13.39 18.08
C ARG A 431 14.73 12.97 18.42
N ALA A 432 15.03 11.71 18.15
CA ALA A 432 16.39 11.19 18.16
C ALA A 432 16.88 11.02 16.70
N ILE A 433 18.13 11.42 16.44
CA ILE A 433 18.75 11.40 15.11
C ILE A 433 19.96 10.49 15.14
N PHE A 434 20.00 9.56 14.19
CA PHE A 434 21.14 8.68 13.99
C PHE A 434 21.58 8.77 12.53
N THR A 435 22.86 9.04 12.30
CA THR A 435 23.42 9.22 10.96
C THR A 435 24.69 8.39 10.82
N THR A 436 24.81 7.60 9.73
CA THR A 436 26.08 6.92 9.43
C THR A 436 27.16 7.92 9.09
N PRO A 437 28.44 7.59 9.31
CA PRO A 437 29.50 8.22 8.53
C PRO A 437 29.22 8.05 7.03
N PRO A 438 29.81 8.91 6.16
CA PRO A 438 29.73 8.74 4.71
C PRO A 438 30.09 7.31 4.26
N LEU A 439 29.28 6.78 3.36
CA LEU A 439 29.48 5.45 2.79
C LEU A 439 30.78 5.40 1.97
N SER A 440 31.60 4.38 2.17
CA SER A 440 32.79 4.15 1.34
C SER A 440 32.47 3.61 -0.05
N LYS A 441 31.28 3.03 -0.24
CA LYS A 441 30.79 2.46 -1.50
C LYS A 441 29.31 2.76 -1.71
N THR A 442 28.91 2.84 -2.97
CA THR A 442 27.51 2.92 -3.36
C THR A 442 26.80 1.62 -3.01
N ILE A 443 25.62 1.74 -2.42
CA ILE A 443 24.69 0.63 -2.16
C ILE A 443 23.31 1.00 -2.70
N THR A 444 22.54 0.02 -3.11
CA THR A 444 21.11 0.19 -3.43
C THR A 444 20.31 -0.68 -2.47
N THR A 445 19.34 -0.07 -1.78
CA THR A 445 18.39 -0.79 -0.94
C THR A 445 17.18 -1.23 -1.76
N TYR A 446 16.48 -2.26 -1.29
CA TYR A 446 15.26 -2.72 -1.93
C TYR A 446 14.37 -3.50 -0.96
N GLY A 447 13.08 -3.20 -0.99
CA GLY A 447 12.03 -3.93 -0.28
C GLY A 447 11.82 -3.45 1.16
N PRO A 448 11.25 -4.31 2.02
CA PRO A 448 10.98 -3.97 3.40
C PRO A 448 12.27 -3.80 4.21
N GLY A 449 12.14 -3.13 5.35
CA GLY A 449 13.18 -2.99 6.36
C GLY A 449 12.60 -2.99 7.76
N SER A 450 13.44 -3.05 8.77
CA SER A 450 13.04 -2.97 10.17
C SER A 450 13.95 -2.03 10.94
N ALA A 451 13.36 -1.14 11.74
CA ALA A 451 14.10 -0.45 12.78
C ALA A 451 13.84 -1.15 14.12
N ASP A 452 14.82 -1.94 14.57
CA ASP A 452 14.77 -2.67 15.81
C ASP A 452 15.28 -1.77 16.94
N LEU A 453 14.37 -1.16 17.68
CA LEU A 453 14.65 -0.13 18.69
C LEU A 453 14.38 -0.64 20.11
N TRP A 454 15.36 -0.59 20.97
CA TRP A 454 15.14 -0.78 22.41
C TRP A 454 14.73 0.56 23.03
N VAL A 455 13.46 0.63 23.46
CA VAL A 455 12.84 1.89 23.89
C VAL A 455 12.27 1.73 25.29
N SER A 456 12.47 2.74 26.15
CA SER A 456 11.69 2.95 27.35
C SER A 456 11.00 4.31 27.30
N THR A 457 9.89 4.41 28.00
CA THR A 457 9.10 5.63 28.14
C THR A 457 8.66 5.81 29.59
N THR A 458 8.41 7.05 30.00
CA THR A 458 7.88 7.35 31.34
C THR A 458 6.38 7.16 31.46
N ALA A 459 5.68 6.96 30.34
CA ALA A 459 4.24 6.65 30.28
C ALA A 459 3.99 5.16 29.95
N SER A 460 2.72 4.80 29.80
CA SER A 460 2.28 3.42 29.51
C SER A 460 2.20 3.09 28.03
N ASP A 461 2.35 4.07 27.15
CA ASP A 461 2.37 3.87 25.69
C ASP A 461 3.06 5.05 24.97
N VAL A 462 3.51 4.83 23.74
CA VAL A 462 4.08 5.83 22.85
C VAL A 462 3.96 5.39 21.39
N ASP A 463 3.71 6.32 20.50
CA ASP A 463 3.74 6.09 19.07
C ASP A 463 5.10 6.51 18.50
N VAL A 464 5.68 5.66 17.67
CA VAL A 464 7.00 5.85 17.09
C VAL A 464 6.90 5.84 15.58
N GLN A 465 7.43 6.89 14.95
CA GLN A 465 7.76 6.93 13.53
C GLN A 465 9.27 6.81 13.36
N VAL A 466 9.70 6.06 12.36
CA VAL A 466 11.09 6.06 11.86
C VAL A 466 11.08 6.61 10.44
N THR A 467 11.76 7.72 10.23
CA THR A 467 11.93 8.32 8.90
C THR A 467 13.35 8.06 8.42
N VAL A 468 13.50 7.52 7.20
CA VAL A 468 14.81 7.29 6.55
C VAL A 468 15.07 8.40 5.55
N THR A 469 16.28 8.96 5.58
CA THR A 469 16.74 9.98 4.65
C THR A 469 18.16 9.67 4.14
N GLU A 470 18.49 10.20 2.96
CA GLU A 470 19.85 10.28 2.46
C GLU A 470 20.45 11.65 2.78
N VAL A 471 21.56 11.70 3.51
CA VAL A 471 22.41 12.91 3.56
C VAL A 471 23.43 12.78 2.43
N ARG A 472 23.30 13.63 1.43
CA ARG A 472 24.00 13.58 0.16
C ARG A 472 25.38 14.24 0.22
N PRO A 473 26.32 13.85 -0.66
CA PRO A 473 27.66 14.47 -0.71
C PRO A 473 27.64 15.97 -1.07
N ASP A 474 26.56 16.45 -1.70
CA ASP A 474 26.38 17.85 -2.08
C ASP A 474 25.84 18.74 -0.93
N GLY A 475 25.71 18.18 0.29
CA GLY A 475 25.22 18.91 1.45
C GLY A 475 23.68 19.03 1.52
N GLN A 476 22.97 18.28 0.71
CA GLN A 476 21.51 18.20 0.74
C GLN A 476 21.05 16.95 1.50
N GLU A 477 19.81 16.95 1.96
CA GLU A 477 19.16 15.81 2.57
C GLU A 477 17.87 15.47 1.83
N MET A 478 17.67 14.20 1.49
CA MET A 478 16.54 13.71 0.70
C MET A 478 15.73 12.71 1.49
N TYR A 479 14.40 12.85 1.50
CA TYR A 479 13.47 11.89 2.08
C TYR A 479 13.44 10.60 1.24
N ILE A 480 13.38 9.44 1.92
CA ILE A 480 13.35 8.13 1.26
C ILE A 480 12.10 7.34 1.64
N GLY A 481 11.82 7.18 2.93
CA GLY A 481 10.69 6.37 3.39
C GLY A 481 10.52 6.42 4.90
N ARG A 482 9.49 5.74 5.40
CA ARG A 482 9.16 5.73 6.82
C ARG A 482 8.43 4.46 7.23
N GLY A 483 8.29 4.26 8.53
CA GLY A 483 7.48 3.21 9.13
C GLY A 483 7.02 3.63 10.52
N TRP A 484 6.03 2.92 11.07
CA TRP A 484 5.37 3.27 12.32
C TRP A 484 5.17 2.09 13.24
N LEU A 485 5.07 2.35 14.54
CA LEU A 485 4.63 1.36 15.52
C LEU A 485 4.12 2.02 16.79
N ARG A 486 2.92 1.65 17.24
CA ARG A 486 2.44 1.88 18.60
C ARG A 486 3.12 0.90 19.54
N ALA A 487 3.75 1.39 20.59
CA ALA A 487 4.58 0.56 21.46
C ALA A 487 3.80 -0.54 22.18
N SER A 488 2.53 -0.32 22.48
CA SER A 488 1.65 -1.36 23.04
C SER A 488 1.38 -2.52 22.06
N ASP A 489 1.54 -2.32 20.76
CA ASP A 489 1.37 -3.32 19.69
C ASP A 489 2.69 -4.02 19.27
N ARG A 490 3.75 -3.88 20.07
CA ARG A 490 5.09 -4.46 19.82
C ARG A 490 5.16 -5.99 19.78
N ALA A 491 4.09 -6.70 20.15
CA ALA A 491 4.08 -8.15 20.09
C ALA A 491 4.34 -8.65 18.66
N LEU A 492 5.12 -9.71 18.53
CA LEU A 492 5.47 -10.31 17.23
C LEU A 492 4.84 -11.69 17.07
N ASN A 493 4.50 -12.03 15.83
CA ASN A 493 4.28 -13.42 15.45
C ASN A 493 5.60 -14.02 14.95
N PRO A 494 6.27 -14.88 15.74
CA PRO A 494 7.61 -15.39 15.40
C PRO A 494 7.62 -16.34 14.19
N ALA A 495 6.46 -16.89 13.81
CA ALA A 495 6.36 -17.77 12.64
C ALA A 495 6.27 -16.99 11.31
N ARG A 496 5.91 -15.71 11.38
CA ARG A 496 5.77 -14.83 10.22
C ARG A 496 6.85 -13.75 10.14
N SER A 497 7.50 -13.43 11.26
CA SER A 497 8.52 -12.39 11.31
C SER A 497 9.84 -12.88 10.75
N THR A 498 10.52 -12.01 9.99
CA THR A 498 11.93 -12.12 9.57
C THR A 498 12.74 -10.96 10.14
N ASP A 499 14.03 -10.88 9.90
CA ASP A 499 14.81 -9.70 10.30
C ASP A 499 14.38 -8.44 9.52
N LEU A 500 14.03 -8.56 8.24
CA LEU A 500 13.54 -7.46 7.41
C LEU A 500 12.07 -7.12 7.64
N THR A 501 11.24 -8.10 7.99
CA THR A 501 9.78 -7.91 8.07
C THR A 501 9.28 -8.35 9.44
N PRO A 502 9.16 -7.47 10.43
CA PRO A 502 8.50 -7.76 11.68
C PRO A 502 6.99 -7.92 11.44
N TRP A 503 6.41 -8.99 11.96
CA TRP A 503 4.98 -9.24 11.80
C TRP A 503 4.25 -9.09 13.14
N HIS A 504 3.48 -8.02 13.28
CA HIS A 504 2.69 -7.72 14.46
C HIS A 504 1.26 -8.28 14.32
N PRO A 505 0.69 -8.94 15.34
CA PRO A 505 -0.68 -9.45 15.29
C PRO A 505 -1.75 -8.36 15.28
N TYR A 506 -1.48 -7.20 15.90
CA TYR A 506 -2.40 -6.07 16.06
C TYR A 506 -3.77 -6.43 16.64
N THR A 507 -3.87 -7.54 17.36
CA THR A 507 -5.11 -7.95 18.04
C THR A 507 -5.19 -7.36 19.44
N GLN A 508 -6.40 -7.12 19.93
CA GLN A 508 -6.61 -6.64 21.30
C GLN A 508 -5.91 -7.53 22.36
N ALA A 509 -5.87 -8.84 22.15
CA ALA A 509 -5.22 -9.77 23.06
C ALA A 509 -3.68 -9.61 23.08
N ALA A 510 -3.08 -9.20 21.95
CA ALA A 510 -1.64 -8.99 21.82
C ALA A 510 -1.18 -7.61 22.30
N ASN A 511 -2.07 -6.61 22.32
CA ASN A 511 -1.78 -5.27 22.80
C ASN A 511 -1.46 -5.28 24.31
N LYS A 512 -0.31 -4.72 24.69
CA LYS A 512 0.17 -4.67 26.07
C LYS A 512 0.82 -3.32 26.38
N PRO A 513 0.41 -2.63 27.44
CA PRO A 513 1.06 -1.40 27.87
C PRO A 513 2.57 -1.53 28.01
N MET A 514 3.28 -0.43 27.80
CA MET A 514 4.70 -0.33 28.09
C MET A 514 4.93 -0.33 29.60
N PRO A 515 5.88 -1.13 30.12
CA PRO A 515 6.29 -1.02 31.50
C PRO A 515 7.15 0.24 31.68
N ALA A 516 6.65 1.23 32.42
CA ALA A 516 7.30 2.53 32.60
C ALA A 516 8.77 2.39 33.00
N GLY A 517 9.65 3.11 32.30
CA GLY A 517 11.11 3.15 32.53
C GLY A 517 11.87 1.84 32.22
N LYS A 518 11.22 0.83 31.65
CA LYS A 518 11.87 -0.47 31.32
C LYS A 518 12.03 -0.61 29.81
N PRO A 519 13.26 -0.87 29.32
CA PRO A 519 13.49 -1.07 27.89
C PRO A 519 12.65 -2.23 27.33
N GLN A 520 11.99 -1.98 26.22
CA GLN A 520 11.27 -2.95 25.42
C GLN A 520 11.77 -2.88 23.98
N LEU A 521 11.82 -4.01 23.30
CA LEU A 521 12.16 -4.05 21.88
C LEU A 521 10.92 -3.68 21.05
N LEU A 522 11.02 -2.60 20.30
CA LEU A 522 10.08 -2.20 19.26
C LEU A 522 10.72 -2.52 17.90
N ARG A 523 10.10 -3.35 17.10
CA ARG A 523 10.53 -3.63 15.75
C ARG A 523 9.59 -2.91 14.79
N VAL A 524 9.98 -1.70 14.39
CA VAL A 524 9.20 -0.84 13.51
C VAL A 524 9.29 -1.39 12.09
N ASP A 525 8.14 -1.76 11.51
CA ASP A 525 8.04 -2.20 10.11
C ASP A 525 8.17 -0.98 9.20
N MET A 526 9.20 -0.97 8.35
CA MET A 526 9.43 0.10 7.39
C MET A 526 8.67 -0.22 6.11
N PHE A 527 7.92 0.75 5.62
CA PHE A 527 7.30 0.60 4.31
C PHE A 527 8.37 0.30 3.26
N PRO A 528 8.14 -0.65 2.36
CA PRO A 528 9.10 -1.01 1.34
C PRO A 528 9.54 0.18 0.50
N PHE A 529 10.83 0.26 0.19
CA PHE A 529 11.39 1.27 -0.70
C PHE A 529 12.62 0.73 -1.47
N SER A 530 12.96 1.38 -2.56
CA SER A 530 14.24 1.19 -3.22
C SER A 530 14.93 2.52 -3.40
N HIS A 531 16.21 2.59 -3.01
CA HIS A 531 17.00 3.81 -3.12
C HIS A 531 18.49 3.52 -3.28
N THR A 532 19.20 4.34 -4.07
CA THR A 532 20.64 4.22 -4.28
C THR A 532 21.38 5.28 -3.47
N PHE A 533 21.96 4.86 -2.35
CA PHE A 533 22.90 5.68 -1.57
C PHE A 533 24.29 5.60 -2.19
N ARG A 534 24.79 6.70 -2.70
CA ARG A 534 26.09 6.75 -3.36
C ARG A 534 27.24 6.79 -2.36
N ALA A 535 28.44 6.43 -2.79
CA ALA A 535 29.65 6.67 -2.00
C ALA A 535 29.74 8.15 -1.62
N GLY A 536 30.02 8.44 -0.35
CA GLY A 536 30.00 9.79 0.23
C GLY A 536 28.64 10.21 0.80
N SER A 537 27.55 9.52 0.49
CA SER A 537 26.25 9.73 1.15
C SER A 537 26.23 9.07 2.54
N SER A 538 25.39 9.58 3.44
CA SER A 538 25.07 8.91 4.72
C SER A 538 23.61 8.50 4.76
N ILE A 539 23.33 7.37 5.41
CA ILE A 539 21.99 6.98 5.81
C ILE A 539 21.67 7.67 7.13
N ARG A 540 20.53 8.34 7.19
CA ARG A 540 20.04 8.95 8.43
C ARG A 540 18.67 8.41 8.78
N ILE A 541 18.42 8.19 10.06
CA ILE A 541 17.08 7.96 10.58
C ILE A 541 16.73 9.00 11.64
N TYR A 542 15.46 9.40 11.62
CA TYR A 542 14.80 10.12 12.69
C TYR A 542 13.89 9.16 13.41
N VAL A 543 13.96 9.11 14.73
CA VAL A 543 13.01 8.40 15.58
C VAL A 543 12.19 9.45 16.30
N GLU A 544 10.90 9.51 16.04
CA GLU A 544 10.07 10.66 16.34
C GLU A 544 8.60 10.25 16.56
N MET A 545 7.75 11.19 16.97
CA MET A 545 6.30 11.04 16.98
C MET A 545 5.79 11.07 15.52
N PRO A 546 4.75 10.28 15.17
CA PRO A 546 4.10 10.40 13.87
C PRO A 546 3.56 11.79 13.55
N SER A 547 3.25 12.04 12.30
CA SER A 547 2.61 13.28 11.86
C SER A 547 1.14 13.32 12.29
N ILE A 548 0.64 14.50 12.68
CA ILE A 548 -0.78 14.73 12.95
C ILE A 548 -1.48 15.52 11.84
N THR A 549 -0.79 15.75 10.73
CA THR A 549 -1.30 16.51 9.58
C THR A 549 -0.79 15.89 8.28
N GLY A 550 -1.41 16.25 7.15
CA GLY A 550 -1.15 15.65 5.84
C GLY A 550 -1.99 14.39 5.63
N LEU A 551 -1.76 13.66 4.55
CA LEU A 551 -2.53 12.44 4.23
C LEU A 551 -2.25 11.30 5.21
N TRP A 552 -1.03 11.26 5.77
CA TRP A 552 -0.64 10.36 6.86
C TRP A 552 -0.64 11.12 8.18
N GLY A 553 -1.82 11.46 8.66
CA GLY A 553 -2.05 12.02 9.97
C GLY A 553 -2.61 10.96 10.92
N PHE A 554 -2.11 10.94 12.15
CA PHE A 554 -2.35 9.84 13.08
C PHE A 554 -3.03 10.31 14.36
N ASN A 555 -3.91 9.44 14.87
CA ASN A 555 -4.53 9.58 16.19
C ASN A 555 -3.55 9.08 17.27
N ASP A 556 -2.60 9.94 17.61
CA ASP A 556 -1.46 9.61 18.46
C ASP A 556 -1.78 9.62 19.96
N VAL A 557 -0.97 8.86 20.70
CA VAL A 557 -0.88 9.02 22.16
C VAL A 557 -0.30 10.40 22.50
N MET A 558 -1.08 11.26 23.17
CA MET A 558 -0.69 12.66 23.45
C MET A 558 -0.18 12.87 24.87
N THR A 559 0.19 11.82 25.60
CA THR A 559 0.68 11.92 26.96
C THR A 559 2.12 12.48 27.00
N PRO A 560 2.37 13.61 27.66
CA PRO A 560 3.73 14.15 27.80
C PRO A 560 4.65 13.17 28.53
N GLN A 561 5.80 12.89 27.91
CA GLN A 561 6.74 11.87 28.39
C GLN A 561 8.15 12.09 27.82
N THR A 562 9.11 11.36 28.37
CA THR A 562 10.44 11.21 27.80
C THR A 562 10.55 9.83 27.17
N VAL A 563 10.94 9.79 25.91
CA VAL A 563 11.26 8.56 25.18
C VAL A 563 12.78 8.39 25.17
N THR A 564 13.25 7.20 25.57
CA THR A 564 14.68 6.89 25.63
C THR A 564 14.97 5.68 24.75
N ILE A 565 15.89 5.84 23.81
CA ILE A 565 16.38 4.78 22.91
C ILE A 565 17.73 4.31 23.45
N TYR A 566 17.86 3.00 23.63
CA TYR A 566 19.08 2.33 24.08
C TYR A 566 19.84 1.80 22.86
N HIS A 567 21.16 1.95 22.86
CA HIS A 567 22.02 1.47 21.78
C HIS A 567 23.35 0.92 22.30
N ASP A 568 23.32 0.29 23.47
CA ASP A 568 24.45 -0.39 24.09
C ASP A 568 24.45 -1.92 23.79
N ALA A 569 25.48 -2.61 24.26
CA ALA A 569 25.61 -4.06 24.03
C ALA A 569 24.49 -4.92 24.68
N ARG A 570 23.80 -4.40 25.71
CA ARG A 570 22.67 -5.08 26.36
C ARG A 570 21.36 -4.87 25.62
N TYR A 571 21.22 -3.69 25.01
CA TYR A 571 20.02 -3.25 24.29
C TYR A 571 20.41 -2.68 22.92
N PRO A 572 20.88 -3.54 22.00
CA PRO A 572 21.43 -3.13 20.72
C PRO A 572 20.31 -2.74 19.75
N SER A 573 20.05 -1.44 19.62
CA SER A 573 19.16 -0.94 18.56
C SER A 573 19.89 -0.93 17.22
N ARG A 574 19.15 -1.23 16.13
CA ARG A 574 19.70 -1.33 14.78
C ARG A 574 18.67 -0.96 13.71
N LEU A 575 19.14 -0.60 12.53
CA LEU A 575 18.38 -0.55 11.30
C LEU A 575 18.74 -1.76 10.44
N VAL A 576 17.74 -2.48 9.93
CA VAL A 576 17.91 -3.64 9.05
C VAL A 576 17.33 -3.31 7.68
N LEU A 577 18.15 -3.42 6.64
CA LEU A 577 17.75 -3.10 5.25
C LEU A 577 18.13 -4.25 4.31
N GLY A 578 17.33 -4.43 3.26
CA GLY A 578 17.67 -5.28 2.14
C GLY A 578 18.61 -4.54 1.17
N LEU A 579 19.74 -5.13 0.82
CA LEU A 579 20.66 -4.64 -0.22
C LEU A 579 20.38 -5.36 -1.52
N LEU A 580 20.16 -4.61 -2.60
CA LEU A 580 19.94 -5.16 -3.94
C LEU A 580 21.30 -5.37 -4.64
N PRO A 581 21.76 -6.61 -4.81
CA PRO A 581 23.00 -6.86 -5.52
C PRO A 581 22.83 -6.54 -7.01
N HIS A 582 23.89 -6.00 -7.61
CA HIS A 582 23.93 -5.69 -9.05
C HIS A 582 22.85 -4.71 -9.55
N ALA A 583 22.40 -3.80 -8.67
CA ALA A 583 21.47 -2.74 -9.07
C ALA A 583 22.08 -1.84 -10.15
N SER A 584 21.26 -1.47 -11.12
CA SER A 584 21.62 -0.47 -12.14
C SER A 584 21.38 0.94 -11.59
N TYR A 585 22.37 1.81 -11.69
CA TYR A 585 22.26 3.22 -11.32
C TYR A 585 23.21 4.08 -12.16
N LEU A 586 22.88 5.37 -12.29
CA LEU A 586 23.83 6.31 -12.89
C LEU A 586 24.81 6.79 -11.81
N PRO A 587 26.12 6.88 -12.10
CA PRO A 587 27.13 7.38 -11.16
C PRO A 587 26.87 8.82 -10.71
N THR A 588 26.31 9.65 -11.59
CA THR A 588 26.01 11.05 -11.32
C THR A 588 24.80 11.18 -10.38
N LEU A 589 24.94 11.99 -9.34
CA LEU A 589 23.81 12.39 -8.51
C LEU A 589 22.74 13.11 -9.33
N PRO A 590 21.44 12.80 -9.11
CA PRO A 590 20.37 13.68 -9.61
C PRO A 590 20.45 15.03 -8.92
N ALA A 591 20.00 16.11 -9.55
CA ALA A 591 19.86 17.37 -8.84
C ALA A 591 18.84 17.22 -7.70
N CYS A 592 19.07 17.93 -6.59
CA CYS A 592 18.17 17.86 -5.43
C CYS A 592 16.75 18.34 -5.81
N GLY A 593 15.71 17.58 -5.43
CA GLY A 593 14.33 17.89 -5.76
C GLY A 593 13.90 17.53 -7.20
N THR A 594 14.73 16.81 -7.97
CA THR A 594 14.38 16.35 -9.32
C THR A 594 14.02 14.85 -9.38
N VAL A 595 14.10 14.14 -8.26
CA VAL A 595 13.59 12.77 -8.13
C VAL A 595 12.16 12.84 -7.62
N HIS A 596 11.30 12.10 -8.27
CA HIS A 596 9.87 12.12 -8.00
C HIS A 596 9.56 11.60 -6.59
N SER A 597 8.71 12.31 -5.86
CA SER A 597 8.25 11.97 -4.50
C SER A 597 9.35 11.76 -3.44
N GLU A 598 10.58 12.20 -3.72
CA GLU A 598 11.68 12.25 -2.77
C GLU A 598 12.09 13.72 -2.53
N PRO A 599 11.33 14.47 -1.72
CA PRO A 599 11.60 15.89 -1.47
C PRO A 599 12.95 16.09 -0.81
N CYS A 600 13.59 17.21 -1.13
CA CYS A 600 14.97 17.51 -0.81
C CYS A 600 15.08 18.86 -0.08
N ARG A 601 16.00 18.95 0.87
CA ARG A 601 16.30 20.18 1.63
C ARG A 601 17.78 20.34 1.90
N THR A 602 18.23 21.52 2.30
CA THR A 602 19.57 21.70 2.85
C THR A 602 19.73 20.82 4.11
N ASN A 603 20.83 20.07 4.19
CA ASN A 603 21.09 19.21 5.34
C ASN A 603 21.21 20.03 6.64
N PRO A 604 20.30 19.83 7.62
CA PRO A 604 20.28 20.65 8.83
C PRO A 604 21.24 20.17 9.92
N VAL A 605 21.75 18.93 9.82
CA VAL A 605 22.60 18.32 10.84
C VAL A 605 23.87 17.76 10.21
N PRO A 606 25.07 18.12 10.68
CA PRO A 606 26.32 17.62 10.11
C PRO A 606 26.39 16.08 10.06
N GLN A 607 27.11 15.58 9.07
CA GLN A 607 27.47 14.17 9.00
C GLN A 607 28.60 13.85 10.00
N PRO A 608 28.59 12.64 10.59
CA PRO A 608 29.74 12.16 11.37
C PRO A 608 31.00 12.05 10.52
N SER A 609 32.16 12.21 11.14
CA SER A 609 33.46 12.04 10.47
C SER A 609 33.79 10.59 10.19
N GLY A 610 34.68 10.34 9.24
CA GLY A 610 35.13 9.01 8.82
C GLY A 610 34.28 8.42 7.70
N HIS A 611 34.42 7.11 7.44
CA HIS A 611 33.68 6.38 6.41
C HIS A 611 33.22 5.02 6.95
N ILE A 612 32.13 4.50 6.39
CA ILE A 612 31.60 3.18 6.73
C ILE A 612 31.43 2.33 5.47
N ASP A 613 31.72 1.04 5.58
CA ASP A 613 31.40 0.02 4.56
C ASP A 613 30.26 -0.83 5.09
N ILE A 614 29.06 -0.65 4.56
CA ILE A 614 27.89 -1.47 4.89
C ILE A 614 28.02 -2.77 4.11
N LYS A 615 28.07 -3.88 4.83
CA LYS A 615 28.22 -5.22 4.28
C LYS A 615 26.98 -6.05 4.57
N PRO A 616 26.71 -7.07 3.72
CA PRO A 616 25.73 -8.07 4.06
C PRO A 616 26.01 -8.68 5.44
N ALA A 617 24.95 -8.87 6.22
CA ALA A 617 25.05 -9.59 7.48
C ALA A 617 25.46 -11.05 7.21
N PRO A 618 26.29 -11.67 8.06
CA PRO A 618 26.61 -13.08 7.92
C PRO A 618 25.33 -13.92 8.02
N ILE A 619 25.15 -14.85 7.07
CA ILE A 619 23.98 -15.73 7.03
C ILE A 619 23.85 -16.42 8.40
N ARG A 620 22.88 -16.01 9.17
CA ARG A 620 22.52 -16.68 10.42
C ARG A 620 21.74 -17.93 10.07
N HIS A 621 22.43 -19.08 9.99
CA HIS A 621 21.73 -20.34 9.97
C HIS A 621 20.88 -20.43 11.25
N SER A 622 19.57 -20.31 11.13
CA SER A 622 18.64 -20.55 12.24
C SER A 622 18.81 -22.00 12.69
N SER A 623 19.66 -22.21 13.69
CA SER A 623 19.71 -23.46 14.41
C SER A 623 18.43 -23.56 15.25
N ILE A 624 17.35 -24.00 14.63
CA ILE A 624 16.22 -24.56 15.37
C ILE A 624 16.76 -25.84 16.00
N SER A 625 17.42 -25.71 17.15
CA SER A 625 17.75 -26.86 17.98
C SER A 625 16.40 -27.43 18.45
N ARG A 626 15.94 -28.47 17.77
CA ARG A 626 14.99 -29.41 18.34
C ARG A 626 15.59 -29.92 19.64
N ARG A 627 15.30 -29.29 20.77
CA ARG A 627 15.51 -29.89 22.08
C ARG A 627 14.68 -31.18 22.10
N ARG A 628 15.35 -32.29 21.76
CA ARG A 628 14.90 -33.62 22.15
C ARG A 628 14.96 -33.65 23.69
N THR A 629 13.81 -33.54 24.32
CA THR A 629 13.67 -33.95 25.71
C THR A 629 13.87 -35.46 25.77
N GLY A 630 15.09 -35.84 25.97
CA GLY A 630 15.47 -37.22 26.25
C GLY A 630 15.22 -37.51 27.74
N SER A 631 14.09 -38.08 28.07
CA SER A 631 13.87 -38.73 29.34
C SER A 631 14.44 -40.15 29.22
N THR A 632 15.65 -40.35 29.69
CA THR A 632 16.21 -41.69 29.96
C THR A 632 15.67 -42.21 31.28
N ARG A 633 14.69 -43.05 31.25
CA ARG A 633 14.44 -44.02 32.32
C ARG A 633 14.80 -45.42 31.79
N ARG A 634 15.97 -45.95 32.23
CA ARG A 634 16.29 -47.37 32.14
C ARG A 634 15.40 -48.11 33.17
N SER A 635 14.70 -49.13 32.69
CA SER A 635 14.30 -50.27 33.48
C SER A 635 14.46 -51.53 32.64
N HIS A 636 15.35 -52.38 33.09
CA HIS A 636 15.46 -53.76 32.63
C HIS A 636 14.20 -54.53 32.99
N VAL A 637 13.63 -55.33 32.08
CA VAL A 637 13.10 -56.67 32.37
C VAL A 637 12.93 -57.47 31.06
N HIS A 638 13.44 -58.68 31.12
CA HIS A 638 13.37 -59.92 30.38
C HIS A 638 12.52 -60.10 29.11
N ARG A 639 13.20 -60.76 28.16
CA ARG A 639 12.63 -61.48 27.01
C ARG A 639 11.72 -62.62 27.42
N GLN A 640 10.61 -62.82 26.74
CA GLN A 640 10.13 -64.12 26.32
C GLN A 640 9.40 -64.01 24.98
N ALA A 641 9.78 -64.91 24.07
CA ALA A 641 9.21 -65.07 22.74
C ALA A 641 7.95 -65.92 22.84
N ASP A 642 6.95 -65.63 22.04
CA ASP A 642 6.17 -66.67 21.39
C ASP A 642 5.44 -66.14 20.15
N LYS A 643 5.34 -67.06 19.17
CA LYS A 643 4.88 -66.91 17.80
C LYS A 643 3.38 -67.26 17.63
N PRO A 644 2.79 -67.21 16.42
CA PRO A 644 1.51 -66.57 16.14
C PRO A 644 0.37 -67.60 15.91
N SER A 645 -0.88 -67.14 15.92
CA SER A 645 -1.97 -67.93 15.32
C SER A 645 -2.89 -67.05 14.49
N ARG A 646 -3.10 -67.55 13.28
CA ARG A 646 -4.12 -67.16 12.28
C ARG A 646 -5.53 -67.56 12.78
N GLN A 647 -6.56 -66.79 12.37
CA GLN A 647 -7.86 -67.25 11.83
C GLN A 647 -8.66 -65.99 11.49
N THR A 648 -8.94 -65.72 10.25
CA THR A 648 -9.95 -66.07 9.25
C THR A 648 -11.43 -65.77 9.59
N SER A 649 -12.00 -64.98 8.68
CA SER A 649 -13.40 -64.94 8.17
C SER A 649 -14.48 -64.51 9.16
N THR A 650 -15.51 -63.81 8.78
CA THR A 650 -16.37 -63.80 7.60
C THR A 650 -17.37 -62.61 7.65
N SER A 651 -17.74 -62.22 6.48
CA SER A 651 -18.91 -61.44 6.02
C SER A 651 -20.19 -61.39 6.87
N SER A 652 -20.88 -60.27 6.84
CA SER A 652 -22.28 -60.28 6.35
C SER A 652 -22.84 -58.89 6.08
N ARG A 653 -23.50 -58.78 4.96
CA ARG A 653 -24.39 -57.75 4.46
C ARG A 653 -25.70 -57.71 5.27
N GLN A 654 -26.31 -56.53 5.36
CA GLN A 654 -27.75 -56.20 5.16
C GLN A 654 -27.98 -54.73 5.50
N ALA A 655 -28.32 -53.83 4.62
CA ALA A 655 -29.48 -53.60 3.81
C ALA A 655 -30.76 -53.09 4.55
N ARG A 656 -31.20 -51.92 4.08
CA ARG A 656 -32.58 -51.34 4.12
C ARG A 656 -33.00 -50.67 5.45
N LYS A 657 -33.66 -49.56 5.46
CA LYS A 657 -34.70 -48.87 4.65
C LYS A 657 -35.02 -47.47 5.24
N ARG A 658 -35.24 -46.50 4.36
CA ARG A 658 -36.27 -45.44 4.34
C ARG A 658 -37.11 -45.11 5.59
N ARG A 659 -37.23 -43.78 5.87
CA ARG A 659 -38.45 -42.92 5.78
C ARG A 659 -38.09 -41.49 6.18
N LYS A 660 -38.37 -40.59 5.35
CA LYS A 660 -39.29 -39.47 5.18
C LYS A 660 -39.90 -38.92 6.47
N SER A 661 -39.60 -37.69 6.78
CA SER A 661 -40.53 -36.55 6.87
C SER A 661 -39.71 -35.26 6.82
#